data_a91e5155aaeb30a4fcbf0f5a084bfc6f
#
_entry.id   a91e5155aaeb30a4fcbf0f5a084bfc6f
#
_cell.length_a   1.000
_cell.length_b   1.000
_cell.length_c   1.000
_cell.angle_alpha   90.00
_cell.angle_beta   90.00
_cell.angle_gamma   90.00
#
_symmetry.space_group_name_H-M   'P 1'
#
loop_
_entity.id
_entity.type
_entity.pdbx_description
1 polymer ?
#
loop_
_entity_poly.entity_id
_entity_poly.type
_entity_poly.pdbx_seq_one_letter_code
_entity_poly.pdbx_strand_id
1 'polypeptide(L)'
;MNEATTMERWGHWSYRARRRILWAALGFVAFAVIWGTGVFGSLESAGGFDAPNSQSQHEAALAASAFGRDAGDVVILYSSPHAINTAANGTAITHTLEALPKKYLDSFATYWTTGRKSFLSTNGRSTFALLELRGASDDARQSNFDAIKTELAAPGLTDQIGGLVPTDELISAQTSKDIGRAESLSMPILLLLLLLIFGSLVAASLPLAIGAVGILGSLTALRLLTLVTGVSIFSVNITTILGLGLGIDYGLFMVSRFREELRRNETTEAAVARTMATAGRTVLFSGITVAVALSGLMLFPETFLRSMGYGGVFTVMIDVLAALTVMPALLSVLGPKVNSLRIRRSLSAEPPPTEGGAWYRLAKGVMRRPILVAGVIIVVLVALGSPFLKVAWGGTDATVLPTATAPHQVQTALATGFPGNPAAPIESILQFQHPLSNSSREMSELRAYDATLRHLPGITGAAITGIKGDLARIDLSYRPSPYSRATQVLVARAANVAAPAGATRFIGGETAELTDTLSSLGSVLPWMGLIVVLATFVLLFLAFGSIILPVKAIVMNILSLSVMFGVLVWVFQEGHLSSILAFSSDGTINPATPILMFAIMFGLSMDYEVFLLSRIREHYLATGNNEAAIATGLQKTGGVITGAALMLGVVIGAFSLSNVTLTKMMGVGMVVALIVDATIVRLLLVPSTMKLLGRANWWAPAPLRRLHDRLGFSEGSDSTELYAPEEELVLLG
;
A
#
# COMPACT_ATOMS: atom_id res chain seq x y z
N MET A 1 -2.48 -11.10 47.73
CA MET A 1 -2.35 -11.99 46.55
C MET A 1 -2.89 -11.20 45.37
N ASN A 2 -2.00 -10.57 44.60
CA ASN A 2 -2.41 -9.81 43.41
C ASN A 2 -2.96 -10.79 42.37
N GLU A 3 -4.14 -10.54 41.86
CA GLU A 3 -4.71 -11.35 40.77
C GLU A 3 -3.84 -11.17 39.52
N ALA A 4 -3.21 -12.24 39.07
CA ALA A 4 -2.42 -12.27 37.84
C ALA A 4 -3.24 -11.74 36.66
N THR A 5 -2.68 -10.81 35.90
CA THR A 5 -3.36 -10.23 34.73
C THR A 5 -3.68 -11.34 33.70
N THR A 6 -4.66 -11.09 32.83
CA THR A 6 -5.02 -12.06 31.77
C THR A 6 -3.81 -12.45 30.91
N MET A 7 -2.95 -11.47 30.58
CA MET A 7 -1.74 -11.71 29.80
C MET A 7 -0.67 -12.49 30.56
N GLU A 8 -0.56 -12.29 31.84
CA GLU A 8 0.35 -13.07 32.71
C GLU A 8 -0.08 -14.54 32.79
N ARG A 9 -1.41 -14.77 32.99
CA ARG A 9 -1.98 -16.14 32.93
C ARG A 9 -1.75 -16.80 31.57
N TRP A 10 -1.85 -16.06 30.50
CA TRP A 10 -1.53 -16.53 29.15
C TRP A 10 -0.06 -16.89 29.00
N GLY A 11 0.86 -16.13 29.62
CA GLY A 11 2.29 -16.45 29.68
C GLY A 11 2.58 -17.77 30.37
N HIS A 12 1.97 -17.98 31.52
CA HIS A 12 2.06 -19.27 32.25
C HIS A 12 1.50 -20.45 31.44
N TRP A 13 0.36 -20.24 30.78
CA TRP A 13 -0.22 -21.25 29.90
C TRP A 13 0.70 -21.57 28.73
N SER A 14 1.25 -20.56 28.07
CA SER A 14 2.19 -20.72 26.94
C SER A 14 3.45 -21.48 27.36
N TYR A 15 3.96 -21.24 28.57
CA TYR A 15 5.08 -22.00 29.13
C TYR A 15 4.73 -23.48 29.32
N ARG A 16 3.57 -23.78 29.89
CA ARG A 16 3.13 -25.17 30.12
C ARG A 16 2.82 -25.90 28.83
N ALA A 17 2.20 -25.22 27.85
CA ALA A 17 1.79 -25.79 26.57
C ALA A 17 2.88 -25.68 25.47
N ARG A 18 4.09 -25.17 25.76
CA ARG A 18 5.12 -24.78 24.78
C ARG A 18 5.40 -25.82 23.69
N ARG A 19 5.49 -27.11 24.04
CA ARG A 19 5.74 -28.17 23.04
C ARG A 19 4.56 -28.35 22.08
N ARG A 20 3.33 -28.32 22.61
CA ARG A 20 2.10 -28.45 21.81
C ARG A 20 1.96 -27.26 20.87
N ILE A 21 2.20 -26.04 21.35
CA ILE A 21 2.18 -24.81 20.53
C ILE A 21 3.20 -24.90 19.38
N LEU A 22 4.43 -25.32 19.68
CA LEU A 22 5.49 -25.41 18.65
C LEU A 22 5.20 -26.51 17.63
N TRP A 23 4.65 -27.66 18.03
CA TRP A 23 4.24 -28.70 17.07
C TRP A 23 3.05 -28.23 16.20
N ALA A 24 2.08 -27.52 16.78
CA ALA A 24 0.98 -26.93 16.02
C ALA A 24 1.48 -25.86 15.06
N ALA A 25 2.39 -24.98 15.47
CA ALA A 25 3.02 -23.98 14.62
C ALA A 25 3.81 -24.62 13.47
N LEU A 26 4.59 -25.68 13.74
CA LEU A 26 5.33 -26.41 12.69
C LEU A 26 4.37 -27.07 11.69
N GLY A 27 3.30 -27.69 12.17
CA GLY A 27 2.25 -28.27 11.31
C GLY A 27 1.55 -27.22 10.46
N PHE A 28 1.25 -26.05 11.06
CA PHE A 28 0.67 -24.91 10.33
C PHE A 28 1.63 -24.37 9.28
N VAL A 29 2.92 -24.18 9.59
CA VAL A 29 3.94 -23.73 8.62
C VAL A 29 4.06 -24.72 7.47
N ALA A 30 4.12 -26.03 7.76
CA ALA A 30 4.17 -27.05 6.73
C ALA A 30 2.92 -26.99 5.81
N PHE A 31 1.73 -26.86 6.39
CA PHE A 31 0.49 -26.67 5.64
C PHE A 31 0.54 -25.40 4.80
N ALA A 32 0.98 -24.27 5.38
CA ALA A 32 1.05 -22.98 4.71
C ALA A 32 2.05 -23.00 3.53
N VAL A 33 3.19 -23.70 3.66
CA VAL A 33 4.15 -23.87 2.56
C VAL A 33 3.55 -24.72 1.44
N ILE A 34 2.85 -25.82 1.75
CA ILE A 34 2.32 -26.75 0.74
C ILE A 34 1.07 -26.14 0.06
N TRP A 35 0.17 -25.60 0.83
CA TRP A 35 -1.12 -25.11 0.35
C TRP A 35 -1.16 -23.58 0.17
N GLY A 36 -0.70 -22.79 1.14
CA GLY A 36 -0.80 -21.33 1.15
C GLY A 36 -0.07 -20.67 -0.01
N THR A 37 1.13 -21.16 -0.38
CA THR A 37 1.90 -20.62 -1.51
C THR A 37 1.21 -20.80 -2.87
N GLY A 38 0.23 -21.68 -2.98
CA GLY A 38 -0.62 -21.79 -4.18
C GLY A 38 -1.54 -20.60 -4.42
N VAL A 39 -1.52 -19.57 -3.57
CA VAL A 39 -2.27 -18.32 -3.74
C VAL A 39 -1.89 -17.60 -5.04
N PHE A 40 -0.61 -17.64 -5.45
CA PHE A 40 -0.14 -16.96 -6.66
C PHE A 40 -0.85 -17.39 -7.96
N GLY A 41 -1.41 -18.61 -8.01
CA GLY A 41 -2.22 -19.07 -9.13
C GLY A 41 -3.70 -18.77 -9.03
N SER A 42 -4.15 -18.03 -8.00
CA SER A 42 -5.56 -17.69 -7.75
C SER A 42 -5.78 -16.20 -7.51
N LEU A 43 -4.75 -15.38 -7.60
CA LEU A 43 -4.85 -13.92 -7.50
C LEU A 43 -5.22 -13.34 -8.85
N GLU A 44 -6.07 -12.31 -8.84
CA GLU A 44 -6.38 -11.53 -10.03
C GLU A 44 -5.14 -10.76 -10.48
N SER A 45 -4.96 -10.65 -11.81
CA SER A 45 -3.90 -9.87 -12.42
C SER A 45 -3.94 -8.39 -11.98
N ALA A 46 -3.07 -7.57 -12.52
CA ALA A 46 -2.75 -6.22 -12.06
C ALA A 46 -3.89 -5.18 -12.07
N GLY A 47 -5.13 -5.56 -12.35
CA GLY A 47 -6.31 -4.68 -12.37
C GLY A 47 -6.94 -4.38 -10.99
N GLY A 48 -8.16 -3.86 -11.02
CA GLY A 48 -8.99 -3.60 -9.82
C GLY A 48 -8.85 -2.20 -9.26
N PHE A 49 -8.31 -1.26 -10.06
CA PHE A 49 -8.22 0.16 -9.70
C PHE A 49 -9.51 0.93 -9.97
N ASP A 50 -10.37 0.41 -10.84
CA ASP A 50 -11.57 1.07 -11.30
C ASP A 50 -12.70 1.01 -10.27
N ALA A 51 -13.58 2.01 -10.31
CA ALA A 51 -14.76 2.06 -9.47
C ALA A 51 -15.82 1.06 -9.99
N PRO A 52 -16.12 -0.04 -9.29
CA PRO A 52 -17.13 -0.99 -9.74
C PRO A 52 -18.52 -0.34 -9.73
N ASN A 53 -19.37 -0.74 -10.69
CA ASN A 53 -20.71 -0.20 -10.90
C ASN A 53 -20.77 1.30 -11.27
N SER A 54 -19.66 1.88 -11.71
CA SER A 54 -19.61 3.25 -12.24
C SER A 54 -20.28 3.34 -13.61
N GLN A 55 -20.51 4.60 -14.06
CA GLN A 55 -21.08 4.84 -15.39
C GLN A 55 -20.12 4.35 -16.48
N SER A 56 -18.83 4.57 -16.34
CA SER A 56 -17.79 4.11 -17.27
C SER A 56 -17.69 2.58 -17.33
N GLN A 57 -17.80 1.89 -16.21
CA GLN A 57 -17.82 0.42 -16.21
C GLN A 57 -19.09 -0.16 -16.86
N HIS A 58 -20.23 0.52 -16.70
CA HIS A 58 -21.45 0.12 -17.37
C HIS A 58 -21.37 0.37 -18.88
N GLU A 59 -20.78 1.47 -19.29
CA GLU A 59 -20.46 1.76 -20.69
C GLU A 59 -19.56 0.69 -21.29
N ALA A 60 -18.43 0.37 -20.64
CA ALA A 60 -17.48 -0.64 -21.09
C ALA A 60 -18.13 -2.03 -21.23
N ALA A 61 -19.05 -2.39 -20.33
CA ALA A 61 -19.81 -3.66 -20.42
C ALA A 61 -20.76 -3.67 -21.62
N LEU A 62 -21.45 -2.56 -21.90
CA LEU A 62 -22.32 -2.42 -23.09
C LEU A 62 -21.48 -2.43 -24.38
N ALA A 63 -20.36 -1.69 -24.42
CA ALA A 63 -19.41 -1.69 -25.52
C ALA A 63 -18.94 -3.11 -25.83
N ALA A 64 -18.42 -3.81 -24.84
CA ALA A 64 -17.93 -5.17 -24.99
C ALA A 64 -18.99 -6.15 -25.51
N SER A 65 -20.23 -6.03 -25.05
CA SER A 65 -21.32 -6.92 -25.47
C SER A 65 -21.78 -6.68 -26.91
N ALA A 66 -21.72 -5.43 -27.38
CA ALA A 66 -22.25 -5.02 -28.67
C ALA A 66 -21.18 -4.89 -29.75
N PHE A 67 -20.07 -4.24 -29.44
CA PHE A 67 -19.07 -3.83 -30.43
C PHE A 67 -17.72 -4.52 -30.25
N GLY A 68 -17.53 -5.28 -29.18
CA GLY A 68 -16.25 -5.82 -28.75
C GLY A 68 -15.49 -4.83 -27.85
N ARG A 69 -14.32 -5.20 -27.39
CA ARG A 69 -13.48 -4.38 -26.52
C ARG A 69 -12.57 -3.50 -27.37
N ASP A 70 -12.84 -2.21 -27.41
CA ASP A 70 -12.19 -1.28 -28.33
C ASP A 70 -10.76 -0.86 -27.98
N ALA A 71 -10.38 -0.92 -26.72
CA ALA A 71 -9.01 -0.62 -26.31
C ALA A 71 -7.98 -1.66 -26.79
N GLY A 72 -8.48 -2.79 -27.33
CA GLY A 72 -7.67 -3.92 -27.77
C GLY A 72 -7.00 -4.62 -26.58
N ASP A 73 -7.29 -5.90 -26.39
CA ASP A 73 -6.56 -6.69 -25.38
C ASP A 73 -5.06 -6.66 -25.68
N VAL A 74 -4.70 -6.68 -26.98
CA VAL A 74 -3.33 -6.58 -27.48
C VAL A 74 -3.23 -5.50 -28.55
N VAL A 75 -2.22 -4.66 -28.44
CA VAL A 75 -1.86 -3.63 -29.43
C VAL A 75 -0.50 -3.97 -30.01
N ILE A 76 -0.42 -4.17 -31.32
CA ILE A 76 0.83 -4.45 -31.99
C ILE A 76 1.23 -3.24 -32.82
N LEU A 77 2.35 -2.62 -32.47
CA LEU A 77 2.93 -1.51 -33.21
C LEU A 77 3.91 -2.09 -34.27
N TYR A 78 3.55 -2.00 -35.53
CA TYR A 78 4.40 -2.35 -36.65
C TYR A 78 5.11 -1.11 -37.18
N SER A 79 6.43 -1.21 -37.39
CA SER A 79 7.26 -0.12 -37.88
C SER A 79 8.11 -0.55 -39.08
N SER A 80 8.34 0.39 -40.00
CA SER A 80 9.16 0.21 -41.19
C SER A 80 10.10 1.41 -41.40
N PRO A 81 11.32 1.19 -41.93
CA PRO A 81 12.19 2.29 -42.32
C PRO A 81 11.61 3.14 -43.46
N HIS A 82 10.66 2.60 -44.22
CA HIS A 82 9.95 3.24 -45.33
C HIS A 82 8.49 3.52 -44.98
N ALA A 83 7.73 4.04 -45.95
CA ALA A 83 6.29 4.24 -45.77
C ALA A 83 5.60 2.92 -45.41
N ILE A 84 4.82 2.94 -44.30
CA ILE A 84 4.18 1.72 -43.80
C ILE A 84 2.90 1.35 -44.55
N ASN A 85 2.19 2.37 -45.14
CA ASN A 85 0.90 2.19 -45.78
C ASN A 85 0.93 1.58 -47.20
N THR A 86 1.95 0.78 -47.48
CA THR A 86 2.09 0.03 -48.72
C THR A 86 1.18 -1.19 -48.79
N ALA A 87 0.75 -1.59 -50.00
CA ALA A 87 -0.05 -2.81 -50.15
C ALA A 87 0.72 -4.09 -49.64
N ALA A 88 2.04 -4.13 -49.86
CA ALA A 88 2.85 -5.25 -49.39
C ALA A 88 2.86 -5.39 -47.87
N ASN A 89 3.04 -4.28 -47.13
CA ASN A 89 2.98 -4.29 -45.67
C ASN A 89 1.56 -4.66 -45.17
N GLY A 90 0.52 -4.13 -45.87
CA GLY A 90 -0.86 -4.50 -45.58
C GLY A 90 -1.13 -5.99 -45.70
N THR A 91 -0.67 -6.59 -46.81
CA THR A 91 -0.78 -8.05 -47.04
C THR A 91 -0.03 -8.83 -45.98
N ALA A 92 1.21 -8.44 -45.66
CA ALA A 92 2.01 -9.12 -44.63
C ALA A 92 1.33 -9.10 -43.24
N ILE A 93 0.87 -7.93 -42.79
CA ILE A 93 0.19 -7.77 -41.49
C ILE A 93 -1.13 -8.54 -41.48
N THR A 94 -1.98 -8.37 -42.49
CA THR A 94 -3.28 -9.02 -42.55
C THR A 94 -3.16 -10.52 -42.61
N HIS A 95 -2.24 -11.05 -43.41
CA HIS A 95 -1.99 -12.48 -43.51
C HIS A 95 -1.47 -13.07 -42.17
N THR A 96 -0.58 -12.36 -41.47
CA THR A 96 -0.10 -12.79 -40.14
C THR A 96 -1.26 -12.90 -39.18
N LEU A 97 -2.14 -11.89 -39.11
CA LEU A 97 -3.27 -11.85 -38.15
C LEU A 97 -4.38 -12.83 -38.55
N GLU A 98 -4.66 -13.05 -39.84
CA GLU A 98 -5.63 -14.04 -40.34
C GLU A 98 -5.18 -15.48 -40.10
N ALA A 99 -3.87 -15.72 -40.07
CA ALA A 99 -3.30 -17.03 -39.79
C ALA A 99 -3.45 -17.48 -38.34
N LEU A 100 -3.72 -16.54 -37.42
CA LEU A 100 -3.88 -16.85 -36.00
C LEU A 100 -5.09 -17.77 -35.77
N PRO A 101 -4.98 -18.75 -34.85
CA PRO A 101 -6.06 -19.66 -34.56
C PRO A 101 -7.30 -18.95 -33.98
N LYS A 102 -8.43 -19.05 -34.68
CA LYS A 102 -9.72 -18.41 -34.30
C LYS A 102 -10.26 -18.81 -32.92
N LYS A 103 -9.73 -19.86 -32.30
CA LYS A 103 -10.11 -20.26 -30.94
C LYS A 103 -9.56 -19.33 -29.87
N TYR A 104 -8.54 -18.50 -30.18
CA TYR A 104 -7.89 -17.58 -29.26
C TYR A 104 -8.26 -16.12 -29.50
N LEU A 105 -8.73 -15.80 -30.74
CA LEU A 105 -9.00 -14.45 -31.19
C LEU A 105 -10.48 -14.31 -31.57
N ASP A 106 -11.13 -13.23 -31.09
CA ASP A 106 -12.50 -12.88 -31.50
C ASP A 106 -12.48 -11.95 -32.72
N SER A 107 -11.66 -10.90 -32.68
CA SER A 107 -11.54 -9.94 -33.80
C SER A 107 -10.15 -9.29 -33.83
N PHE A 108 -9.82 -8.65 -34.97
CA PHE A 108 -8.72 -7.72 -35.09
C PHE A 108 -9.06 -6.54 -36.00
N ALA A 109 -8.42 -5.39 -35.73
CA ALA A 109 -8.56 -4.18 -36.49
C ALA A 109 -7.20 -3.62 -36.90
N THR A 110 -7.08 -3.23 -38.17
CA THR A 110 -5.88 -2.62 -38.75
C THR A 110 -6.25 -1.41 -39.61
N TYR A 111 -5.28 -0.65 -40.08
CA TYR A 111 -5.50 0.39 -41.09
C TYR A 111 -6.23 -0.14 -42.33
N TRP A 112 -5.84 -1.32 -42.82
CA TRP A 112 -6.40 -1.90 -44.06
C TRP A 112 -7.79 -2.51 -43.88
N THR A 113 -8.14 -2.99 -42.70
CA THR A 113 -9.48 -3.55 -42.42
C THR A 113 -10.49 -2.43 -42.13
N THR A 114 -10.04 -1.31 -41.52
CA THR A 114 -10.92 -0.22 -41.08
C THR A 114 -10.92 1.02 -42.01
N GLY A 115 -9.84 1.22 -42.77
CA GLY A 115 -9.64 2.45 -43.57
C GLY A 115 -9.37 3.72 -42.74
N ARG A 116 -9.25 3.59 -41.40
CA ARG A 116 -9.12 4.75 -40.49
C ARG A 116 -7.69 5.26 -40.47
N LYS A 117 -7.49 6.54 -40.84
CA LYS A 117 -6.17 7.20 -40.85
C LYS A 117 -5.55 7.32 -39.45
N SER A 118 -6.35 7.21 -38.37
CA SER A 118 -5.86 7.21 -36.99
C SER A 118 -4.94 6.01 -36.67
N PHE A 119 -5.01 4.95 -37.45
CA PHE A 119 -4.10 3.80 -37.35
C PHE A 119 -2.73 4.05 -37.95
N LEU A 120 -2.50 5.16 -38.64
CA LEU A 120 -1.22 5.53 -39.21
C LEU A 120 -0.55 6.62 -38.39
N SER A 121 0.74 6.43 -38.12
CA SER A 121 1.54 7.44 -37.45
C SER A 121 1.68 8.71 -38.30
N THR A 122 1.87 9.86 -37.65
CA THR A 122 2.04 11.17 -38.30
C THR A 122 3.23 11.23 -39.27
N ASN A 123 4.29 10.41 -38.99
CA ASN A 123 5.45 10.31 -39.87
C ASN A 123 5.29 9.26 -40.99
N GLY A 124 4.16 8.55 -41.04
CA GLY A 124 3.85 7.55 -42.06
C GLY A 124 4.72 6.27 -42.00
N ARG A 125 5.50 6.03 -40.94
CA ARG A 125 6.41 4.89 -40.82
C ARG A 125 5.94 3.78 -39.90
N SER A 126 4.88 4.01 -39.15
CA SER A 126 4.31 3.05 -38.21
C SER A 126 2.81 2.93 -38.36
N THR A 127 2.29 1.76 -38.04
CA THR A 127 0.87 1.47 -37.91
C THR A 127 0.66 0.54 -36.73
N PHE A 128 -0.52 0.54 -36.16
CA PHE A 128 -0.84 -0.44 -35.12
C PHE A 128 -2.01 -1.34 -35.54
N ALA A 129 -2.06 -2.51 -34.92
CA ALA A 129 -3.18 -3.43 -34.98
C ALA A 129 -3.74 -3.61 -33.57
N LEU A 130 -5.07 -3.67 -33.47
CA LEU A 130 -5.79 -4.01 -32.24
C LEU A 130 -6.28 -5.45 -32.35
N LEU A 131 -6.05 -6.26 -31.32
CA LEU A 131 -6.54 -7.64 -31.24
C LEU A 131 -7.46 -7.76 -30.03
N GLU A 132 -8.60 -8.39 -30.26
CA GLU A 132 -9.54 -8.78 -29.21
C GLU A 132 -9.40 -10.28 -28.95
N LEU A 133 -8.94 -10.63 -27.77
CA LEU A 133 -8.72 -12.02 -27.37
C LEU A 133 -10.04 -12.63 -26.90
N ARG A 134 -10.24 -13.89 -27.20
CA ARG A 134 -11.37 -14.67 -26.70
C ARG A 134 -11.20 -14.91 -25.20
N GLY A 135 -12.28 -14.87 -24.45
CA GLY A 135 -12.28 -15.17 -23.02
C GLY A 135 -13.06 -14.15 -22.17
N ALA A 136 -13.87 -14.68 -21.24
CA ALA A 136 -14.68 -13.86 -20.36
C ALA A 136 -13.90 -13.34 -19.13
N SER A 137 -12.78 -13.98 -18.77
CA SER A 137 -11.91 -13.58 -17.66
C SER A 137 -10.53 -13.15 -18.14
N ASP A 138 -9.84 -12.34 -17.33
CA ASP A 138 -8.48 -11.89 -17.60
C ASP A 138 -7.52 -13.06 -17.73
N ASP A 139 -7.64 -14.08 -16.88
CA ASP A 139 -6.83 -15.30 -16.94
C ASP A 139 -7.02 -16.07 -18.26
N ALA A 140 -8.26 -16.14 -18.76
CA ALA A 140 -8.55 -16.79 -20.03
C ALA A 140 -7.92 -16.00 -21.19
N ARG A 141 -7.98 -14.67 -21.18
CA ARG A 141 -7.36 -13.81 -22.17
C ARG A 141 -5.84 -13.90 -22.11
N GLN A 142 -5.26 -13.90 -20.90
CA GLN A 142 -3.82 -14.09 -20.70
C GLN A 142 -3.34 -15.41 -21.28
N SER A 143 -4.04 -16.51 -20.98
CA SER A 143 -3.72 -17.85 -21.54
C SER A 143 -3.80 -17.87 -23.06
N ASN A 144 -4.79 -17.19 -23.64
CA ASN A 144 -4.94 -17.08 -25.08
C ASN A 144 -3.84 -16.21 -25.73
N PHE A 145 -3.43 -15.13 -25.05
CA PHE A 145 -2.29 -14.31 -25.47
C PHE A 145 -0.99 -15.13 -25.49
N ASP A 146 -0.72 -15.88 -24.41
CA ASP A 146 0.46 -16.75 -24.31
C ASP A 146 0.56 -17.74 -25.47
N ALA A 147 -0.58 -18.23 -25.94
CA ALA A 147 -0.65 -19.19 -27.04
C ALA A 147 -0.32 -18.57 -28.42
N ILE A 148 -0.48 -17.24 -28.59
CA ILE A 148 -0.31 -16.58 -29.90
C ILE A 148 0.84 -15.56 -29.93
N LYS A 149 1.39 -15.13 -28.79
CA LYS A 149 2.35 -14.00 -28.73
C LYS A 149 3.59 -14.15 -29.59
N THR A 150 4.00 -15.38 -29.91
CA THR A 150 5.15 -15.66 -30.79
C THR A 150 4.82 -15.62 -32.29
N GLU A 151 3.53 -15.58 -32.64
CA GLU A 151 3.04 -15.62 -34.01
C GLU A 151 2.65 -14.25 -34.56
N LEU A 152 2.85 -13.16 -33.75
CA LEU A 152 2.37 -11.80 -34.06
C LEU A 152 3.34 -11.00 -34.95
N ALA A 153 4.55 -11.48 -35.18
CA ALA A 153 5.57 -10.80 -35.99
C ALA A 153 5.24 -10.85 -37.47
N ALA A 154 5.13 -9.72 -38.14
CA ALA A 154 4.89 -9.63 -39.56
C ALA A 154 6.23 -9.59 -40.36
N PRO A 155 6.39 -10.42 -41.40
CA PRO A 155 7.65 -10.48 -42.18
C PRO A 155 8.07 -9.12 -42.75
N GLY A 156 9.34 -8.75 -42.51
CA GLY A 156 9.94 -7.51 -43.02
C GLY A 156 9.59 -6.24 -42.22
N LEU A 157 8.89 -6.39 -41.12
CA LEU A 157 8.54 -5.28 -40.20
C LEU A 157 9.11 -5.51 -38.82
N THR A 158 9.36 -4.43 -38.10
CA THR A 158 9.66 -4.50 -36.66
C THR A 158 8.34 -4.41 -35.91
N ASP A 159 8.11 -5.27 -34.95
CA ASP A 159 6.93 -5.30 -34.11
C ASP A 159 7.26 -5.03 -32.64
N GLN A 160 6.33 -4.35 -31.96
CA GLN A 160 6.34 -4.16 -30.51
C GLN A 160 4.94 -4.44 -30.00
N ILE A 161 4.85 -5.25 -28.94
CA ILE A 161 3.59 -5.72 -28.40
C ILE A 161 3.28 -4.97 -27.10
N GLY A 162 2.12 -4.34 -27.05
CA GLY A 162 1.54 -3.64 -25.90
C GLY A 162 0.04 -3.94 -25.78
N GLY A 163 -0.70 -3.07 -25.14
CA GLY A 163 -2.11 -3.27 -24.81
C GLY A 163 -2.30 -3.77 -23.39
N LEU A 164 -3.55 -3.99 -23.00
CA LEU A 164 -3.92 -4.31 -21.62
C LEU A 164 -3.28 -5.63 -21.14
N VAL A 165 -3.51 -6.72 -21.88
CA VAL A 165 -3.08 -8.08 -21.47
C VAL A 165 -1.55 -8.22 -21.38
N PRO A 166 -0.76 -7.79 -22.38
CA PRO A 166 0.71 -7.82 -22.27
C PRO A 166 1.25 -6.93 -21.15
N THR A 167 0.59 -5.81 -20.87
CA THR A 167 0.98 -4.90 -19.77
C THR A 167 0.77 -5.58 -18.43
N ASP A 168 -0.39 -6.17 -18.20
CA ASP A 168 -0.72 -6.88 -16.95
C ASP A 168 0.17 -8.09 -16.72
N GLU A 169 0.48 -8.86 -17.77
CA GLU A 169 1.46 -9.96 -17.72
C GLU A 169 2.81 -9.46 -17.20
N LEU A 170 3.30 -8.37 -17.81
CA LEU A 170 4.60 -7.82 -17.45
C LEU A 170 4.62 -7.22 -16.05
N ILE A 171 3.56 -6.50 -15.63
CA ILE A 171 3.44 -5.96 -14.29
C ILE A 171 3.45 -7.10 -13.27
N SER A 172 2.66 -8.15 -13.49
CA SER A 172 2.56 -9.31 -12.59
C SER A 172 3.89 -10.06 -12.47
N ALA A 173 4.53 -10.35 -13.62
CA ALA A 173 5.82 -11.01 -13.66
C ALA A 173 6.93 -10.16 -13.01
N GLN A 174 6.94 -8.84 -13.28
CA GLN A 174 7.92 -7.93 -12.72
C GLN A 174 7.70 -7.74 -11.21
N THR A 175 6.45 -7.64 -10.76
CA THR A 175 6.10 -7.56 -9.34
C THR A 175 6.60 -8.78 -8.58
N SER A 176 6.34 -9.99 -9.09
CA SER A 176 6.82 -11.25 -8.48
C SER A 176 8.35 -11.30 -8.40
N LYS A 177 9.05 -10.88 -9.46
CA LYS A 177 10.50 -10.80 -9.50
C LYS A 177 11.06 -9.76 -8.51
N ASP A 178 10.41 -8.61 -8.41
CA ASP A 178 10.83 -7.52 -7.52
C ASP A 178 10.62 -7.90 -6.05
N ILE A 179 9.55 -8.62 -5.70
CA ILE A 179 9.34 -9.18 -4.34
C ILE A 179 10.50 -10.13 -4.00
N GLY A 180 10.78 -11.11 -4.85
CA GLY A 180 11.88 -12.05 -4.60
C GLY A 180 13.25 -11.36 -4.46
N ARG A 181 13.49 -10.29 -5.24
CA ARG A 181 14.70 -9.47 -5.13
C ARG A 181 14.74 -8.67 -3.82
N ALA A 182 13.61 -8.06 -3.44
CA ALA A 182 13.50 -7.31 -2.19
C ALA A 182 13.74 -8.22 -0.97
N GLU A 183 13.16 -9.42 -0.95
CA GLU A 183 13.36 -10.40 0.13
C GLU A 183 14.82 -10.90 0.18
N SER A 184 15.39 -11.26 -0.96
CA SER A 184 16.77 -11.76 -1.03
C SER A 184 17.81 -10.73 -0.57
N LEU A 185 17.55 -9.43 -0.79
CA LEU A 185 18.41 -8.35 -0.36
C LEU A 185 18.18 -7.98 1.12
N SER A 186 16.91 -7.88 1.54
CA SER A 186 16.56 -7.43 2.89
C SER A 186 16.90 -8.47 3.97
N MET A 187 16.69 -9.78 3.72
CA MET A 187 16.90 -10.83 4.72
C MET A 187 18.33 -10.88 5.28
N PRO A 188 19.42 -10.88 4.49
CA PRO A 188 20.78 -10.85 5.04
C PRO A 188 21.08 -9.58 5.83
N ILE A 189 20.58 -8.42 5.36
CA ILE A 189 20.79 -7.13 6.02
C ILE A 189 20.04 -7.12 7.36
N LEU A 190 18.81 -7.61 7.40
CA LEU A 190 18.03 -7.73 8.63
C LEU A 190 18.68 -8.66 9.64
N LEU A 191 19.17 -9.83 9.19
CA LEU A 191 19.89 -10.75 10.06
C LEU A 191 21.14 -10.07 10.64
N LEU A 192 21.91 -9.35 9.82
CA LEU A 192 23.08 -8.60 10.28
C LEU A 192 22.70 -7.53 11.32
N LEU A 193 21.66 -6.74 11.06
CA LEU A 193 21.18 -5.72 12.00
C LEU A 193 20.68 -6.33 13.30
N LEU A 194 19.93 -7.43 13.24
CA LEU A 194 19.47 -8.15 14.43
C LEU A 194 20.64 -8.73 15.22
N LEU A 195 21.68 -9.22 14.52
CA LEU A 195 22.92 -9.68 15.17
C LEU A 195 23.66 -8.52 15.86
N LEU A 196 23.70 -7.34 15.26
CA LEU A 196 24.29 -6.14 15.87
C LEU A 196 23.51 -5.70 17.12
N ILE A 197 22.17 -5.76 17.08
CA ILE A 197 21.30 -5.36 18.19
C ILE A 197 21.36 -6.39 19.33
N PHE A 198 21.20 -7.67 19.02
CA PHE A 198 21.12 -8.70 20.05
C PHE A 198 22.47 -9.30 20.46
N GLY A 199 23.48 -9.26 19.58
CA GLY A 199 24.78 -9.88 19.80
C GLY A 199 24.78 -11.40 19.89
N SER A 200 23.66 -12.06 19.57
CA SER A 200 23.44 -13.50 19.62
C SER A 200 22.66 -13.96 18.38
N LEU A 201 23.13 -15.01 17.71
CA LEU A 201 22.48 -15.57 16.54
C LEU A 201 21.10 -16.15 16.88
N VAL A 202 20.96 -16.81 18.01
CA VAL A 202 19.68 -17.38 18.45
C VAL A 202 18.66 -16.28 18.69
N ALA A 203 19.02 -15.20 19.41
CA ALA A 203 18.11 -14.08 19.64
C ALA A 203 17.74 -13.36 18.33
N ALA A 204 18.68 -13.23 17.38
CA ALA A 204 18.47 -12.59 16.09
C ALA A 204 17.55 -13.41 15.16
N SER A 205 17.59 -14.74 15.23
CA SER A 205 16.74 -15.58 14.37
C SER A 205 15.26 -15.62 14.78
N LEU A 206 14.94 -15.33 16.04
CA LEU A 206 13.56 -15.42 16.55
C LEU A 206 12.60 -14.43 15.88
N PRO A 207 12.91 -13.13 15.77
CA PRO A 207 12.05 -12.18 15.04
C PRO A 207 11.83 -12.56 13.58
N LEU A 208 12.87 -13.03 12.89
CA LEU A 208 12.77 -13.51 11.51
C LEU A 208 11.84 -14.72 11.37
N ALA A 209 11.90 -15.65 12.34
CA ALA A 209 10.99 -16.79 12.35
C ALA A 209 9.53 -16.39 12.52
N ILE A 210 9.23 -15.36 13.35
CA ILE A 210 7.88 -14.83 13.51
C ILE A 210 7.41 -14.14 12.21
N GLY A 211 8.25 -13.31 11.58
CA GLY A 211 7.92 -12.71 10.30
C GLY A 211 7.64 -13.74 9.20
N ALA A 212 8.42 -14.84 9.16
CA ALA A 212 8.15 -15.93 8.22
C ALA A 212 6.80 -16.64 8.48
N VAL A 213 6.44 -16.86 9.75
CA VAL A 213 5.10 -17.37 10.12
C VAL A 213 4.01 -16.40 9.71
N GLY A 214 4.22 -15.10 9.91
CA GLY A 214 3.32 -14.03 9.50
C GLY A 214 3.04 -14.05 8.01
N ILE A 215 4.08 -14.04 7.18
CA ILE A 215 3.96 -14.08 5.71
C ILE A 215 3.24 -15.36 5.26
N LEU A 216 3.70 -16.53 5.66
CA LEU A 216 3.12 -17.81 5.24
C LEU A 216 1.65 -17.96 5.68
N GLY A 217 1.36 -17.52 6.89
CA GLY A 217 0.00 -17.52 7.41
C GLY A 217 -0.92 -16.58 6.63
N SER A 218 -0.42 -15.41 6.27
CA SER A 218 -1.17 -14.42 5.50
C SER A 218 -1.41 -14.86 4.07
N LEU A 219 -0.43 -15.47 3.40
CA LEU A 219 -0.62 -16.09 2.09
C LEU A 219 -1.70 -17.19 2.16
N THR A 220 -1.72 -17.98 3.25
CA THR A 220 -2.76 -18.98 3.48
C THR A 220 -4.14 -18.34 3.64
N ALA A 221 -4.25 -17.26 4.41
CA ALA A 221 -5.50 -16.54 4.60
C ALA A 221 -5.99 -15.88 3.30
N LEU A 222 -5.08 -15.28 2.52
CA LEU A 222 -5.41 -14.74 1.19
C LEU A 222 -5.91 -15.82 0.25
N ARG A 223 -5.29 -17.00 0.23
CA ARG A 223 -5.75 -18.12 -0.59
C ARG A 223 -7.14 -18.63 -0.18
N LEU A 224 -7.45 -18.65 1.11
CA LEU A 224 -8.80 -18.94 1.58
C LEU A 224 -9.79 -17.87 1.08
N LEU A 225 -9.38 -16.61 1.08
CA LEU A 225 -10.21 -15.50 0.63
C LEU A 225 -10.48 -15.55 -0.88
N THR A 226 -9.51 -15.99 -1.71
CA THR A 226 -9.71 -16.16 -3.16
C THR A 226 -10.77 -17.19 -3.52
N LEU A 227 -11.20 -18.05 -2.59
CA LEU A 227 -12.32 -18.98 -2.79
C LEU A 227 -13.69 -18.27 -2.74
N VAL A 228 -13.75 -17.03 -2.23
CA VAL A 228 -15.00 -16.30 -1.98
C VAL A 228 -15.07 -14.98 -2.74
N THR A 229 -13.93 -14.33 -2.97
CA THR A 229 -13.87 -13.01 -3.64
C THR A 229 -12.59 -12.87 -4.45
N GLY A 230 -12.60 -12.00 -5.46
CA GLY A 230 -11.41 -11.57 -6.19
C GLY A 230 -10.41 -10.88 -5.25
N VAL A 231 -9.13 -11.20 -5.40
CA VAL A 231 -8.04 -10.64 -4.62
C VAL A 231 -6.91 -10.25 -5.55
N SER A 232 -6.53 -8.98 -5.55
CA SER A 232 -5.45 -8.45 -6.39
C SER A 232 -4.08 -9.00 -5.97
N ILE A 233 -3.22 -9.29 -6.95
CA ILE A 233 -1.83 -9.76 -6.76
C ILE A 233 -1.01 -8.77 -5.89
N PHE A 234 -1.32 -7.50 -5.93
CA PHE A 234 -0.62 -6.49 -5.12
C PHE A 234 -0.81 -6.69 -3.61
N SER A 235 -1.84 -7.45 -3.18
CA SER A 235 -2.02 -7.80 -1.75
C SER A 235 -0.83 -8.58 -1.17
N VAL A 236 -0.05 -9.27 -2.01
CA VAL A 236 1.17 -9.95 -1.61
C VAL A 236 2.25 -8.94 -1.19
N ASN A 237 2.33 -7.78 -1.86
CA ASN A 237 3.31 -6.74 -1.50
C ASN A 237 3.11 -6.26 -0.06
N ILE A 238 1.86 -5.91 0.31
CA ILE A 238 1.56 -5.47 1.68
C ILE A 238 1.78 -6.59 2.69
N THR A 239 1.42 -7.83 2.32
CA THR A 239 1.64 -9.01 3.16
C THR A 239 3.12 -9.21 3.47
N THR A 240 3.99 -9.09 2.46
CA THR A 240 5.43 -9.25 2.64
C THR A 240 6.04 -8.09 3.44
N ILE A 241 5.69 -6.83 3.10
CA ILE A 241 6.18 -5.64 3.81
C ILE A 241 5.81 -5.68 5.28
N LEU A 242 4.53 -5.90 5.57
CA LEU A 242 4.04 -5.89 6.95
C LEU A 242 4.42 -7.16 7.71
N GLY A 243 4.30 -8.34 7.11
CA GLY A 243 4.61 -9.62 7.77
C GLY A 243 6.07 -9.70 8.20
N LEU A 244 7.00 -9.26 7.33
CA LEU A 244 8.39 -9.20 7.73
C LEU A 244 8.66 -8.04 8.71
N GLY A 245 8.13 -6.84 8.41
CA GLY A 245 8.36 -5.65 9.23
C GLY A 245 7.80 -5.79 10.64
N LEU A 246 6.50 -6.04 10.79
CA LEU A 246 5.85 -6.16 12.10
C LEU A 246 6.26 -7.41 12.85
N GLY A 247 6.43 -8.55 12.14
CA GLY A 247 6.91 -9.78 12.76
C GLY A 247 8.28 -9.59 13.42
N ILE A 248 9.19 -8.86 12.75
CA ILE A 248 10.51 -8.50 13.31
C ILE A 248 10.35 -7.55 14.49
N ASP A 249 9.53 -6.50 14.37
CA ASP A 249 9.35 -5.50 15.42
C ASP A 249 8.74 -6.11 16.68
N TYR A 250 7.67 -6.87 16.55
CA TYR A 250 7.04 -7.57 17.68
C TYR A 250 8.00 -8.59 18.30
N GLY A 251 8.73 -9.32 17.45
CA GLY A 251 9.78 -10.23 17.88
C GLY A 251 10.90 -9.53 18.66
N LEU A 252 11.36 -8.39 18.16
CA LEU A 252 12.38 -7.56 18.82
C LEU A 252 11.93 -7.14 20.22
N PHE A 253 10.69 -6.63 20.36
CA PHE A 253 10.14 -6.23 21.66
C PHE A 253 10.06 -7.39 22.63
N MET A 254 9.51 -8.53 22.20
CA MET A 254 9.34 -9.71 23.03
C MET A 254 10.70 -10.28 23.51
N VAL A 255 11.65 -10.43 22.58
CA VAL A 255 12.99 -10.96 22.91
C VAL A 255 13.76 -10.00 23.81
N SER A 256 13.71 -8.68 23.53
CA SER A 256 14.38 -7.67 24.35
C SER A 256 13.85 -7.68 25.79
N ARG A 257 12.52 -7.70 25.96
CA ARG A 257 11.89 -7.72 27.28
C ARG A 257 12.17 -9.03 28.02
N PHE A 258 12.08 -10.17 27.34
CA PHE A 258 12.40 -11.45 27.94
C PHE A 258 13.85 -11.52 28.45
N ARG A 259 14.81 -10.97 27.70
CA ARG A 259 16.21 -10.89 28.12
C ARG A 259 16.42 -9.97 29.33
N GLU A 260 15.62 -8.89 29.42
CA GLU A 260 15.61 -8.01 30.59
C GLU A 260 15.12 -8.75 31.85
N GLU A 261 14.01 -9.47 31.75
CA GLU A 261 13.45 -10.24 32.88
C GLU A 261 14.38 -11.38 33.33
N LEU A 262 15.02 -12.07 32.37
CA LEU A 262 16.02 -13.12 32.73
C LEU A 262 17.23 -12.55 33.48
N ARG A 263 17.60 -11.29 33.32
CA ARG A 263 18.72 -10.68 34.08
C ARG A 263 18.37 -10.40 35.53
N ARG A 264 17.09 -10.37 35.89
CA ARG A 264 16.62 -10.18 37.27
C ARG A 264 16.65 -11.45 38.12
N ASN A 265 17.37 -12.50 37.67
CA ASN A 265 17.47 -13.82 38.30
C ASN A 265 16.12 -14.53 38.46
N GLU A 266 15.16 -14.27 37.57
CA GLU A 266 13.86 -14.94 37.60
C GLU A 266 13.92 -16.31 36.91
N THR A 267 12.96 -17.16 37.25
CA THR A 267 12.76 -18.43 36.53
C THR A 267 12.31 -18.12 35.09
N THR A 268 12.61 -19.03 34.15
CA THR A 268 12.16 -18.87 32.75
C THR A 268 10.63 -18.72 32.66
N GLU A 269 9.87 -19.39 33.51
CA GLU A 269 8.41 -19.29 33.57
C GLU A 269 7.97 -17.88 33.98
N ALA A 270 8.54 -17.34 35.06
CA ALA A 270 8.24 -15.99 35.53
C ALA A 270 8.66 -14.92 34.50
N ALA A 271 9.84 -15.08 33.88
CA ALA A 271 10.31 -14.17 32.83
C ALA A 271 9.37 -14.15 31.60
N VAL A 272 8.86 -15.31 31.17
CA VAL A 272 7.87 -15.40 30.09
C VAL A 272 6.55 -14.74 30.50
N ALA A 273 6.05 -15.03 31.71
CA ALA A 273 4.79 -14.47 32.20
C ALA A 273 4.84 -12.94 32.28
N ARG A 274 5.93 -12.36 32.84
CA ARG A 274 6.13 -10.91 32.91
C ARG A 274 6.34 -10.27 31.53
N THR A 275 7.05 -10.96 30.62
CA THR A 275 7.18 -10.51 29.23
C THR A 275 5.81 -10.38 28.57
N MET A 276 4.94 -11.37 28.77
CA MET A 276 3.57 -11.34 28.25
C MET A 276 2.72 -10.23 28.90
N ALA A 277 2.84 -10.04 30.22
CA ALA A 277 2.11 -9.00 30.95
C ALA A 277 2.50 -7.58 30.50
N THR A 278 3.71 -7.37 29.99
CA THR A 278 4.25 -6.08 29.57
C THR A 278 4.34 -5.96 28.04
N ALA A 279 5.37 -6.54 27.41
CA ALA A 279 5.58 -6.45 25.96
C ALA A 279 4.44 -7.11 25.16
N GLY A 280 3.92 -8.26 25.60
CA GLY A 280 2.81 -8.93 24.92
C GLY A 280 1.55 -8.08 24.87
N ARG A 281 1.26 -7.37 25.95
CA ARG A 281 0.13 -6.41 25.99
C ARG A 281 0.34 -5.26 24.99
N THR A 282 1.53 -4.69 24.93
CA THR A 282 1.86 -3.61 23.99
C THR A 282 1.71 -4.09 22.55
N VAL A 283 2.21 -5.29 22.22
CA VAL A 283 2.06 -5.91 20.89
C VAL A 283 0.59 -6.09 20.51
N LEU A 284 -0.26 -6.53 21.45
CA LEU A 284 -1.68 -6.70 21.18
C LEU A 284 -2.36 -5.37 20.82
N PHE A 285 -2.10 -4.31 21.62
CA PHE A 285 -2.67 -2.99 21.36
C PHE A 285 -2.20 -2.40 20.04
N SER A 286 -0.90 -2.45 19.80
CA SER A 286 -0.24 -2.03 18.60
C SER A 286 -0.87 -2.71 17.38
N GLY A 287 -0.93 -4.04 17.38
CA GLY A 287 -1.51 -4.77 16.28
C GLY A 287 -2.98 -4.47 16.02
N ILE A 288 -3.79 -4.31 17.07
CA ILE A 288 -5.20 -3.86 16.90
C ILE A 288 -5.27 -2.48 16.24
N THR A 289 -4.41 -1.55 16.64
CA THR A 289 -4.39 -0.20 16.05
C THR A 289 -4.04 -0.22 14.57
N VAL A 290 -3.03 -1.00 14.18
CA VAL A 290 -2.65 -1.20 12.76
C VAL A 290 -3.76 -1.90 11.99
N ALA A 291 -4.32 -2.97 12.53
CA ALA A 291 -5.41 -3.71 11.88
C ALA A 291 -6.64 -2.81 11.64
N VAL A 292 -6.98 -1.94 12.59
CA VAL A 292 -8.07 -0.97 12.43
C VAL A 292 -7.74 0.06 11.34
N ALA A 293 -6.52 0.59 11.29
CA ALA A 293 -6.12 1.53 10.24
C ALA A 293 -6.23 0.89 8.85
N LEU A 294 -5.75 -0.34 8.71
CA LEU A 294 -5.81 -1.09 7.45
C LEU A 294 -7.22 -1.55 7.08
N SER A 295 -8.09 -1.83 8.07
CA SER A 295 -9.48 -2.18 7.80
C SER A 295 -10.26 -1.04 7.15
N GLY A 296 -9.82 0.20 7.31
CA GLY A 296 -10.35 1.35 6.60
C GLY A 296 -10.27 1.21 5.07
N LEU A 297 -9.27 0.50 4.55
CA LEU A 297 -9.15 0.20 3.11
C LEU A 297 -10.26 -0.72 2.61
N MET A 298 -10.87 -1.53 3.47
CA MET A 298 -11.95 -2.45 3.10
C MET A 298 -13.27 -1.72 2.83
N LEU A 299 -13.37 -0.43 3.17
CA LEU A 299 -14.55 0.40 2.88
C LEU A 299 -14.64 0.79 1.40
N PHE A 300 -13.51 0.79 0.70
CA PHE A 300 -13.46 1.14 -0.72
C PHE A 300 -14.05 0.02 -1.57
N PRO A 301 -14.85 0.37 -2.58
CA PRO A 301 -15.39 -0.62 -3.51
C PRO A 301 -14.33 -1.18 -4.48
N GLU A 302 -13.25 -0.44 -4.74
CA GLU A 302 -12.15 -0.82 -5.64
C GLU A 302 -11.43 -2.07 -5.11
N THR A 303 -11.34 -3.11 -5.95
CA THR A 303 -10.78 -4.43 -5.58
C THR A 303 -9.32 -4.31 -5.12
N PHE A 304 -8.54 -3.41 -5.73
CA PHE A 304 -7.15 -3.14 -5.35
C PHE A 304 -7.04 -2.72 -3.88
N LEU A 305 -7.73 -1.63 -3.46
CA LEU A 305 -7.66 -1.12 -2.08
C LEU A 305 -8.24 -2.12 -1.08
N ARG A 306 -9.36 -2.73 -1.43
CA ARG A 306 -10.01 -3.73 -0.56
C ARG A 306 -9.13 -4.95 -0.34
N SER A 307 -8.46 -5.45 -1.39
CA SER A 307 -7.52 -6.58 -1.30
C SER A 307 -6.31 -6.24 -0.42
N MET A 308 -5.80 -5.00 -0.53
CA MET A 308 -4.74 -4.49 0.36
C MET A 308 -5.20 -4.45 1.82
N GLY A 309 -6.45 -4.03 2.06
CA GLY A 309 -7.06 -4.07 3.39
C GLY A 309 -7.09 -5.48 3.97
N TYR A 310 -7.56 -6.44 3.20
CA TYR A 310 -7.58 -7.86 3.62
C TYR A 310 -6.18 -8.39 3.90
N GLY A 311 -5.25 -8.21 2.95
CA GLY A 311 -3.87 -8.66 3.10
C GLY A 311 -3.21 -8.08 4.34
N GLY A 312 -3.35 -6.77 4.53
CA GLY A 312 -2.78 -6.08 5.67
C GLY A 312 -3.37 -6.51 7.01
N VAL A 313 -4.71 -6.58 7.12
CA VAL A 313 -5.38 -7.01 8.37
C VAL A 313 -5.01 -8.44 8.72
N PHE A 314 -5.05 -9.38 7.77
CA PHE A 314 -4.65 -10.76 8.04
C PHE A 314 -3.19 -10.86 8.48
N THR A 315 -2.30 -10.14 7.82
CA THR A 315 -0.89 -10.13 8.18
C THR A 315 -0.67 -9.67 9.61
N VAL A 316 -1.21 -8.52 9.95
CA VAL A 316 -1.08 -7.96 11.31
C VAL A 316 -1.64 -8.91 12.36
N MET A 317 -2.84 -9.46 12.12
CA MET A 317 -3.48 -10.37 13.08
C MET A 317 -2.70 -11.67 13.26
N ILE A 318 -2.13 -12.21 12.19
CA ILE A 318 -1.30 -13.43 12.25
C ILE A 318 0.04 -13.14 12.93
N ASP A 319 0.66 -12.00 12.65
CA ASP A 319 1.89 -11.58 13.34
C ASP A 319 1.67 -11.42 14.84
N VAL A 320 0.57 -10.77 15.24
CA VAL A 320 0.17 -10.64 16.66
C VAL A 320 -0.04 -12.02 17.28
N LEU A 321 -0.79 -12.90 16.61
CA LEU A 321 -1.02 -14.26 17.09
C LEU A 321 0.31 -15.04 17.25
N ALA A 322 1.20 -14.95 16.27
CA ALA A 322 2.51 -15.60 16.33
C ALA A 322 3.38 -15.01 17.47
N ALA A 323 3.40 -13.69 17.62
CA ALA A 323 4.13 -13.02 18.69
C ALA A 323 3.58 -13.33 20.10
N LEU A 324 2.27 -13.55 20.23
CA LEU A 324 1.63 -13.86 21.52
C LEU A 324 1.51 -15.35 21.84
N THR A 325 1.76 -16.24 20.86
CA THR A 325 1.67 -17.71 21.07
C THR A 325 2.98 -18.43 20.78
N VAL A 326 3.50 -18.28 19.55
CA VAL A 326 4.70 -18.98 19.09
C VAL A 326 5.95 -18.41 19.77
N MET A 327 6.08 -17.08 19.84
CA MET A 327 7.25 -16.45 20.47
C MET A 327 7.41 -16.82 21.95
N PRO A 328 6.40 -16.71 22.84
CA PRO A 328 6.53 -17.15 24.22
C PRO A 328 6.86 -18.63 24.36
N ALA A 329 6.33 -19.49 23.50
CA ALA A 329 6.66 -20.90 23.48
C ALA A 329 8.12 -21.16 23.09
N LEU A 330 8.65 -20.45 22.08
CA LEU A 330 10.07 -20.50 21.70
C LEU A 330 10.98 -20.02 22.84
N LEU A 331 10.64 -18.87 23.43
CA LEU A 331 11.38 -18.32 24.58
C LEU A 331 11.36 -19.26 25.79
N SER A 332 10.24 -19.96 26.02
CA SER A 332 10.09 -20.95 27.07
C SER A 332 10.99 -22.19 26.89
N VAL A 333 11.22 -22.63 25.65
CA VAL A 333 12.09 -23.75 25.32
C VAL A 333 13.56 -23.34 25.37
N LEU A 334 13.87 -22.14 24.86
CA LEU A 334 15.24 -21.65 24.79
C LEU A 334 15.75 -21.18 26.15
N GLY A 335 14.93 -20.54 26.98
CA GLY A 335 15.33 -19.98 28.26
C GLY A 335 16.64 -19.18 28.17
N PRO A 336 17.64 -19.43 29.05
CA PRO A 336 18.94 -18.75 28.99
C PRO A 336 19.71 -18.97 27.67
N LYS A 337 19.40 -20.04 26.91
CA LYS A 337 20.03 -20.33 25.60
C LYS A 337 19.68 -19.31 24.53
N VAL A 338 18.70 -18.43 24.75
CA VAL A 338 18.44 -17.27 23.85
C VAL A 338 19.68 -16.41 23.66
N ASN A 339 20.60 -16.39 24.61
CA ASN A 339 21.87 -15.68 24.54
C ASN A 339 23.03 -16.55 24.02
N SER A 340 22.80 -17.74 23.49
CA SER A 340 23.85 -18.62 22.96
C SER A 340 24.31 -18.16 21.57
N LEU A 341 25.44 -18.72 21.08
CA LEU A 341 26.09 -18.30 19.81
C LEU A 341 26.38 -16.80 19.79
N ARG A 342 27.03 -16.30 20.86
CA ARG A 342 27.41 -14.89 20.98
C ARG A 342 28.52 -14.55 20.00
N ILE A 343 28.27 -13.53 19.14
CA ILE A 343 29.26 -12.98 18.23
C ILE A 343 30.04 -11.86 18.88
N ARG A 344 29.43 -11.13 19.83
CA ARG A 344 30.04 -10.00 20.52
C ARG A 344 30.00 -10.20 22.03
N ARG A 345 31.17 -10.39 22.65
CA ARG A 345 31.31 -10.53 24.11
C ARG A 345 30.97 -9.25 24.89
N SER A 346 31.06 -8.11 24.27
CA SER A 346 31.01 -6.79 24.89
C SER A 346 29.61 -6.20 25.12
N LEU A 347 28.52 -6.86 24.67
CA LEU A 347 27.15 -6.37 24.92
C LEU A 347 26.53 -6.92 26.24
N SER A 348 27.37 -7.46 27.12
CA SER A 348 27.02 -7.63 28.54
C SER A 348 27.15 -6.32 29.33
N ALA A 349 27.26 -5.20 28.67
CA ALA A 349 27.33 -3.90 29.30
C ALA A 349 26.07 -3.63 30.12
N GLU A 350 26.28 -3.08 31.31
CA GLU A 350 25.27 -2.50 32.20
C GLU A 350 24.16 -1.82 31.42
N PRO A 351 22.91 -1.90 31.88
CA PRO A 351 21.84 -1.14 31.27
C PRO A 351 22.31 0.31 31.13
N PRO A 352 22.10 0.96 29.96
CA PRO A 352 22.55 2.33 29.76
C PRO A 352 22.02 3.19 30.92
N PRO A 353 22.86 4.06 31.50
CA PRO A 353 22.46 4.83 32.66
C PRO A 353 21.13 5.52 32.36
N THR A 354 20.19 5.42 33.28
CA THR A 354 18.86 5.99 33.18
C THR A 354 18.92 7.52 33.06
N GLU A 355 19.97 8.12 33.58
CA GLU A 355 20.26 9.55 33.51
C GLU A 355 21.61 9.78 32.83
N GLY A 356 21.70 10.77 31.91
CA GLY A 356 22.94 11.20 31.27
C GLY A 356 23.27 10.56 29.92
N GLY A 357 22.47 9.61 29.39
CA GLY A 357 22.66 9.03 28.05
C GLY A 357 22.40 10.02 26.90
N ALA A 358 22.73 9.59 25.67
CA ALA A 358 22.59 10.45 24.48
C ALA A 358 21.15 10.90 24.24
N TRP A 359 20.18 9.98 24.34
CA TRP A 359 18.76 10.29 24.15
C TRP A 359 18.19 11.18 25.26
N TYR A 360 18.65 10.97 26.50
CA TYR A 360 18.30 11.83 27.65
C TYR A 360 18.78 13.28 27.41
N ARG A 361 20.04 13.45 27.00
CA ARG A 361 20.62 14.76 26.70
C ARG A 361 19.91 15.45 25.53
N LEU A 362 19.57 14.69 24.48
CA LEU A 362 18.79 15.18 23.35
C LEU A 362 17.44 15.71 23.80
N ALA A 363 16.67 14.90 24.57
CA ALA A 363 15.35 15.31 25.08
C ALA A 363 15.45 16.60 25.94
N LYS A 364 16.42 16.66 26.88
CA LYS A 364 16.65 17.89 27.67
C LYS A 364 17.05 19.08 26.81
N GLY A 365 17.87 18.90 25.79
CA GLY A 365 18.26 19.96 24.86
C GLY A 365 17.05 20.54 24.11
N VAL A 366 16.20 19.67 23.58
CA VAL A 366 14.97 20.03 22.87
C VAL A 366 13.97 20.75 23.82
N MET A 367 13.79 20.23 25.02
CA MET A 367 12.90 20.82 26.03
C MET A 367 13.34 22.18 26.60
N ARG A 368 14.58 22.62 26.34
CA ARG A 368 15.06 23.96 26.73
C ARG A 368 14.41 25.09 25.91
N ARG A 369 14.10 24.84 24.62
CA ARG A 369 13.47 25.83 23.72
C ARG A 369 12.29 25.18 22.95
N PRO A 370 11.26 24.70 23.65
CA PRO A 370 10.25 23.83 23.07
C PRO A 370 9.41 24.53 22.00
N ILE A 371 9.08 25.82 22.17
CA ILE A 371 8.28 26.59 21.20
C ILE A 371 9.06 26.75 19.88
N LEU A 372 10.35 27.11 19.97
CA LEU A 372 11.17 27.31 18.80
C LEU A 372 11.36 25.97 18.02
N VAL A 373 11.68 24.91 18.75
CA VAL A 373 11.89 23.57 18.14
C VAL A 373 10.59 23.07 17.48
N ALA A 374 9.46 23.10 18.20
CA ALA A 374 8.19 22.67 17.64
C ALA A 374 7.76 23.54 16.45
N GLY A 375 7.88 24.87 16.56
CA GLY A 375 7.52 25.80 15.49
C GLY A 375 8.33 25.58 14.21
N VAL A 376 9.66 25.50 14.32
CA VAL A 376 10.54 25.24 13.17
C VAL A 376 10.19 23.90 12.51
N ILE A 377 10.03 22.84 13.31
CA ILE A 377 9.72 21.52 12.78
C ILE A 377 8.36 21.53 12.04
N ILE A 378 7.32 22.12 12.64
CA ILE A 378 6.00 22.20 12.00
C ILE A 378 6.10 22.94 10.66
N VAL A 379 6.79 24.08 10.61
CA VAL A 379 6.98 24.83 9.38
C VAL A 379 7.71 24.00 8.33
N VAL A 380 8.78 23.29 8.70
CA VAL A 380 9.52 22.41 7.78
C VAL A 380 8.65 21.29 7.26
N LEU A 381 7.90 20.59 8.14
CA LEU A 381 7.04 19.49 7.72
C LEU A 381 5.91 19.96 6.79
N VAL A 382 5.30 21.11 7.08
CA VAL A 382 4.27 21.71 6.21
C VAL A 382 4.87 22.14 4.87
N ALA A 383 6.07 22.73 4.86
CA ALA A 383 6.74 23.12 3.63
C ALA A 383 7.09 21.90 2.75
N LEU A 384 7.60 20.82 3.35
CA LEU A 384 7.89 19.57 2.65
C LEU A 384 6.62 18.85 2.16
N GLY A 385 5.50 19.01 2.85
CA GLY A 385 4.20 18.46 2.45
C GLY A 385 3.50 19.30 1.35
N SER A 386 3.86 20.58 1.20
CA SER A 386 3.14 21.52 0.34
C SER A 386 3.10 21.15 -1.16
N PRO A 387 4.06 20.42 -1.76
CA PRO A 387 3.94 19.98 -3.16
C PRO A 387 2.69 19.15 -3.42
N PHE A 388 2.16 18.43 -2.43
CA PHE A 388 0.94 17.65 -2.59
C PHE A 388 -0.30 18.49 -2.95
N LEU A 389 -0.31 19.78 -2.65
CA LEU A 389 -1.37 20.70 -3.07
C LEU A 389 -1.48 20.86 -4.61
N LYS A 390 -0.43 20.45 -5.34
CA LYS A 390 -0.36 20.48 -6.80
C LYS A 390 -0.48 19.09 -7.42
N VAL A 391 -0.98 18.10 -6.67
CA VAL A 391 -1.13 16.74 -7.19
C VAL A 391 -2.02 16.70 -8.43
N ALA A 392 -1.53 16.01 -9.45
CA ALA A 392 -2.29 15.66 -10.66
C ALA A 392 -2.59 14.16 -10.62
N TRP A 393 -3.85 13.83 -10.73
CA TRP A 393 -4.28 12.43 -10.65
C TRP A 393 -4.24 11.78 -12.02
N GLY A 394 -3.74 10.53 -12.10
CA GLY A 394 -3.66 9.73 -13.31
C GLY A 394 -4.09 8.29 -13.09
N GLY A 395 -4.31 7.57 -14.18
CA GLY A 395 -4.57 6.13 -14.17
C GLY A 395 -3.29 5.30 -14.02
N THR A 396 -3.45 3.99 -14.10
CA THR A 396 -2.33 3.06 -14.19
C THR A 396 -2.31 2.48 -15.60
N ASP A 397 -1.26 2.76 -16.35
CA ASP A 397 -1.04 2.27 -17.71
C ASP A 397 0.36 1.65 -17.85
N ALA A 398 0.75 1.32 -19.09
CA ALA A 398 2.06 0.73 -19.36
C ALA A 398 3.26 1.61 -18.99
N THR A 399 3.07 2.90 -18.70
CA THR A 399 4.15 3.82 -18.29
C THR A 399 4.69 3.53 -16.89
N VAL A 400 3.97 2.77 -16.07
CA VAL A 400 4.48 2.27 -14.77
C VAL A 400 5.61 1.26 -14.91
N LEU A 401 5.78 0.67 -16.10
CA LEU A 401 6.85 -0.26 -16.44
C LEU A 401 8.12 0.49 -16.90
N PRO A 402 9.30 -0.14 -16.88
CA PRO A 402 10.54 0.44 -17.42
C PRO A 402 10.39 0.87 -18.89
N THR A 403 11.01 1.99 -19.26
CA THR A 403 10.99 2.56 -20.62
C THR A 403 11.50 1.60 -21.72
N ALA A 404 12.31 0.60 -21.34
CA ALA A 404 12.83 -0.41 -22.27
C ALA A 404 11.82 -1.52 -22.60
N THR A 405 10.68 -1.59 -21.91
CA THR A 405 9.66 -2.62 -22.15
C THR A 405 8.80 -2.28 -23.36
N ALA A 406 8.39 -3.31 -24.11
CA ALA A 406 7.58 -3.11 -25.31
C ALA A 406 6.23 -2.43 -25.01
N PRO A 407 5.46 -2.80 -23.96
CA PRO A 407 4.21 -2.09 -23.63
C PRO A 407 4.42 -0.59 -23.35
N HIS A 408 5.47 -0.22 -22.61
CA HIS A 408 5.78 1.21 -22.37
C HIS A 408 6.10 1.95 -23.68
N GLN A 409 6.88 1.32 -24.58
CA GLN A 409 7.24 1.93 -25.87
C GLN A 409 6.02 2.07 -26.77
N VAL A 410 5.15 1.07 -26.81
CA VAL A 410 3.89 1.11 -27.58
C VAL A 410 2.99 2.25 -27.07
N GLN A 411 2.76 2.33 -25.75
CA GLN A 411 1.95 3.40 -25.13
C GLN A 411 2.51 4.80 -25.48
N THR A 412 3.81 4.98 -25.31
CA THR A 412 4.47 6.25 -25.64
C THR A 412 4.37 6.59 -27.11
N ALA A 413 4.57 5.60 -27.99
CA ALA A 413 4.46 5.79 -29.44
C ALA A 413 3.03 6.18 -29.87
N LEU A 414 2.01 5.53 -29.29
CA LEU A 414 0.59 5.88 -29.57
C LEU A 414 0.25 7.29 -29.08
N ALA A 415 0.69 7.68 -27.89
CA ALA A 415 0.41 8.98 -27.33
C ALA A 415 1.08 10.14 -28.10
N THR A 416 2.30 9.92 -28.64
CA THR A 416 3.08 11.00 -29.26
C THR A 416 3.13 10.95 -30.78
N GLY A 417 3.01 9.75 -31.35
CA GLY A 417 3.23 9.52 -32.79
C GLY A 417 1.95 9.39 -33.62
N PHE A 418 0.78 9.25 -33.02
CA PHE A 418 -0.47 9.04 -33.71
C PHE A 418 -1.47 10.18 -33.48
N PRO A 419 -2.36 10.51 -34.47
CA PRO A 419 -3.27 11.64 -34.32
C PRO A 419 -4.47 11.31 -33.41
N GLY A 420 -4.79 12.20 -32.49
CA GLY A 420 -6.07 12.21 -31.79
C GLY A 420 -6.24 11.21 -30.65
N ASN A 421 -5.14 10.72 -30.05
CA ASN A 421 -5.16 9.71 -28.99
C ASN A 421 -6.02 8.46 -29.34
N PRO A 422 -5.68 7.73 -30.41
CA PRO A 422 -6.53 6.66 -30.92
C PRO A 422 -6.65 5.46 -29.96
N ALA A 423 -5.74 5.35 -29.01
CA ALA A 423 -5.74 4.30 -27.98
C ALA A 423 -6.61 4.65 -26.76
N ALA A 424 -7.01 5.91 -26.60
CA ALA A 424 -7.75 6.39 -25.44
C ALA A 424 -8.82 7.41 -25.84
N PRO A 425 -9.80 7.06 -26.70
CA PRO A 425 -10.91 7.97 -27.03
C PRO A 425 -11.79 8.24 -25.80
N ILE A 426 -12.54 9.36 -25.82
CA ILE A 426 -13.70 9.47 -24.94
C ILE A 426 -14.85 8.78 -25.68
N GLU A 427 -15.45 7.81 -25.04
CA GLU A 427 -16.49 6.97 -25.61
C GLU A 427 -17.87 7.42 -25.12
N SER A 428 -18.85 7.42 -26.02
CA SER A 428 -20.23 7.71 -25.69
C SER A 428 -21.11 6.62 -26.29
N ILE A 429 -21.68 5.76 -25.45
CA ILE A 429 -22.70 4.79 -25.85
C ILE A 429 -24.07 5.37 -25.55
N LEU A 430 -24.92 5.27 -26.57
CA LEU A 430 -26.34 5.59 -26.50
C LEU A 430 -27.15 4.32 -26.62
N GLN A 431 -27.99 4.06 -25.64
CA GLN A 431 -28.97 2.97 -25.67
C GLN A 431 -30.36 3.54 -25.95
N PHE A 432 -30.92 3.21 -27.09
CA PHE A 432 -32.25 3.61 -27.51
C PHE A 432 -33.30 2.60 -27.04
N GLN A 433 -34.57 3.02 -27.02
CA GLN A 433 -35.68 2.13 -26.66
C GLN A 433 -36.04 1.13 -27.78
N HIS A 434 -35.65 1.44 -29.03
CA HIS A 434 -35.90 0.62 -30.19
C HIS A 434 -34.66 0.49 -31.08
N PRO A 435 -34.53 -0.60 -31.85
CA PRO A 435 -33.44 -0.77 -32.79
C PRO A 435 -33.32 0.35 -33.78
N LEU A 436 -32.10 0.82 -34.00
CA LEU A 436 -31.79 1.90 -34.96
C LEU A 436 -31.92 1.38 -36.41
N SER A 437 -32.63 2.13 -37.25
CA SER A 437 -32.68 1.92 -38.70
C SER A 437 -32.27 3.19 -39.44
N ASN A 438 -31.71 3.07 -40.65
CA ASN A 438 -31.19 4.22 -41.41
C ASN A 438 -32.24 5.30 -41.72
N SER A 439 -33.50 4.97 -41.67
CA SER A 439 -34.63 5.86 -41.92
C SER A 439 -35.37 6.31 -40.68
N SER A 440 -34.90 5.92 -39.49
CA SER A 440 -35.55 6.24 -38.23
C SER A 440 -35.27 7.68 -37.77
N ARG A 441 -36.21 8.21 -37.00
CA ARG A 441 -36.03 9.51 -36.33
C ARG A 441 -34.82 9.48 -35.41
N GLU A 442 -34.62 8.35 -34.69
CA GLU A 442 -33.51 8.12 -33.79
C GLU A 442 -32.15 8.25 -34.50
N MET A 443 -32.05 7.81 -35.77
CA MET A 443 -30.81 7.97 -36.56
C MET A 443 -30.52 9.44 -36.86
N SER A 444 -31.54 10.26 -37.11
CA SER A 444 -31.35 11.70 -37.34
C SER A 444 -30.94 12.41 -36.04
N GLU A 445 -31.52 12.01 -34.91
CA GLU A 445 -31.17 12.53 -33.59
C GLU A 445 -29.76 12.09 -33.17
N LEU A 446 -29.34 10.86 -33.48
CA LEU A 446 -27.97 10.36 -33.27
C LEU A 446 -26.95 11.20 -34.06
N ARG A 447 -27.25 11.53 -35.34
CA ARG A 447 -26.36 12.38 -36.18
C ARG A 447 -26.29 13.82 -35.64
N ALA A 448 -27.40 14.36 -35.18
CA ALA A 448 -27.45 15.67 -34.57
C ALA A 448 -26.64 15.72 -33.25
N TYR A 449 -26.71 14.65 -32.46
CA TYR A 449 -25.91 14.49 -31.24
C TYR A 449 -24.42 14.39 -31.55
N ASP A 450 -24.00 13.56 -32.53
CA ASP A 450 -22.59 13.47 -32.99
C ASP A 450 -22.09 14.86 -33.44
N ALA A 451 -22.88 15.58 -34.23
CA ALA A 451 -22.55 16.93 -34.66
C ALA A 451 -22.37 17.90 -33.48
N THR A 452 -23.23 17.80 -32.45
CA THR A 452 -23.11 18.62 -31.23
C THR A 452 -21.83 18.31 -30.47
N LEU A 453 -21.51 17.04 -30.28
CA LEU A 453 -20.28 16.59 -29.61
C LEU A 453 -19.03 17.04 -30.37
N ARG A 454 -19.06 17.02 -31.72
CA ARG A 454 -17.95 17.45 -32.57
C ARG A 454 -17.61 18.93 -32.42
N HIS A 455 -18.61 19.76 -32.10
CA HIS A 455 -18.44 21.22 -31.93
C HIS A 455 -18.07 21.61 -30.48
N LEU A 456 -17.93 20.66 -29.56
CA LEU A 456 -17.48 20.95 -28.18
C LEU A 456 -16.04 21.52 -28.19
N PRO A 457 -15.80 22.64 -27.50
CA PRO A 457 -14.45 23.21 -27.42
C PRO A 457 -13.44 22.24 -26.82
N GLY A 458 -12.40 21.90 -27.60
CA GLY A 458 -11.35 20.96 -27.22
C GLY A 458 -11.50 19.56 -27.82
N ILE A 459 -12.65 19.21 -28.39
CA ILE A 459 -12.83 18.00 -29.20
C ILE A 459 -12.28 18.29 -30.61
N THR A 460 -11.45 17.40 -31.12
CA THR A 460 -10.84 17.50 -32.47
C THR A 460 -11.59 16.69 -33.51
N GLY A 461 -12.42 15.75 -33.08
CA GLY A 461 -13.27 14.93 -33.94
C GLY A 461 -14.28 14.16 -33.13
N ALA A 462 -15.44 13.87 -33.75
CA ALA A 462 -16.41 12.91 -33.25
C ALA A 462 -16.85 12.02 -34.40
N ALA A 463 -17.06 10.76 -34.18
CA ALA A 463 -17.49 9.82 -35.21
C ALA A 463 -18.35 8.71 -34.57
N ILE A 464 -19.46 8.40 -35.28
CA ILE A 464 -20.24 7.18 -34.98
C ILE A 464 -19.41 6.00 -35.44
N THR A 465 -18.91 5.20 -34.49
CA THR A 465 -17.98 4.09 -34.74
C THR A 465 -18.65 2.72 -34.74
N GLY A 466 -19.86 2.62 -34.18
CA GLY A 466 -20.63 1.40 -34.17
C GLY A 466 -22.14 1.63 -34.01
N ILE A 467 -22.93 0.80 -34.68
CA ILE A 467 -24.40 0.70 -34.49
C ILE A 467 -24.74 -0.79 -34.49
N LYS A 468 -25.41 -1.26 -33.42
CA LYS A 468 -25.86 -2.65 -33.31
C LYS A 468 -27.15 -2.73 -32.50
N GLY A 469 -28.24 -3.09 -33.17
CA GLY A 469 -29.55 -3.15 -32.53
C GLY A 469 -30.01 -1.77 -32.04
N ASP A 470 -30.19 -1.62 -30.74
CA ASP A 470 -30.57 -0.40 -30.03
C ASP A 470 -29.39 0.42 -29.53
N LEU A 471 -28.17 -0.04 -29.76
CA LEU A 471 -26.95 0.61 -29.28
C LEU A 471 -26.25 1.39 -30.42
N ALA A 472 -25.76 2.58 -30.08
CA ALA A 472 -24.90 3.38 -30.95
C ALA A 472 -23.69 3.86 -30.14
N ARG A 473 -22.49 3.80 -30.76
CA ARG A 473 -21.25 4.27 -30.18
C ARG A 473 -20.70 5.47 -30.95
N ILE A 474 -20.24 6.46 -30.22
CA ILE A 474 -19.55 7.64 -30.73
C ILE A 474 -18.20 7.76 -30.00
N ASP A 475 -17.12 7.82 -30.78
CA ASP A 475 -15.79 8.06 -30.26
C ASP A 475 -15.41 9.52 -30.47
N LEU A 476 -14.88 10.16 -29.42
CA LEU A 476 -14.44 11.54 -29.42
C LEU A 476 -12.91 11.59 -29.38
N SER A 477 -12.32 12.27 -30.35
CA SER A 477 -10.87 12.50 -30.42
C SER A 477 -10.53 13.85 -29.79
N TYR A 478 -9.37 13.93 -29.15
CA TYR A 478 -8.84 15.13 -28.49
C TYR A 478 -7.31 15.13 -28.49
N ARG A 479 -6.65 16.23 -28.10
CA ARG A 479 -5.19 16.36 -28.13
C ARG A 479 -4.48 16.20 -26.77
N PRO A 480 -5.02 16.71 -25.63
CA PRO A 480 -4.34 16.62 -24.35
C PRO A 480 -4.16 15.15 -23.91
N SER A 481 -3.29 14.91 -22.93
CA SER A 481 -3.18 13.57 -22.31
C SER A 481 -4.51 13.11 -21.71
N PRO A 482 -4.86 11.81 -21.78
CA PRO A 482 -6.09 11.26 -21.19
C PRO A 482 -6.30 11.64 -19.74
N TYR A 483 -5.24 11.68 -18.95
CA TYR A 483 -5.30 11.96 -17.51
C TYR A 483 -5.22 13.47 -17.18
N SER A 484 -5.04 14.35 -18.18
CA SER A 484 -4.97 15.77 -17.92
C SER A 484 -6.31 16.34 -17.43
N ARG A 485 -6.23 17.36 -16.56
CA ARG A 485 -7.43 18.09 -16.12
C ARG A 485 -8.24 18.68 -17.30
N ALA A 486 -7.54 19.02 -18.39
CA ALA A 486 -8.19 19.49 -19.60
C ALA A 486 -9.13 18.41 -20.18
N THR A 487 -8.68 17.15 -20.25
CA THR A 487 -9.50 16.04 -20.77
C THR A 487 -10.63 15.67 -19.81
N GLN A 488 -10.40 15.71 -18.50
CA GLN A 488 -11.48 15.54 -17.49
C GLN A 488 -12.61 16.59 -17.70
N VAL A 489 -12.26 17.83 -18.03
CA VAL A 489 -13.24 18.87 -18.38
C VAL A 489 -13.97 18.53 -19.69
N LEU A 490 -13.31 17.90 -20.67
CA LEU A 490 -13.97 17.45 -21.91
C LEU A 490 -14.98 16.35 -21.64
N VAL A 491 -14.64 15.37 -20.81
CA VAL A 491 -15.59 14.31 -20.36
C VAL A 491 -16.80 14.94 -19.68
N ALA A 492 -16.59 15.88 -18.74
CA ALA A 492 -17.68 16.57 -18.07
C ALA A 492 -18.56 17.37 -19.05
N ARG A 493 -17.97 18.01 -20.05
CA ARG A 493 -18.72 18.72 -21.11
C ARG A 493 -19.54 17.76 -21.98
N ALA A 494 -18.93 16.64 -22.39
CA ALA A 494 -19.65 15.61 -23.16
C ALA A 494 -20.80 15.02 -22.34
N ALA A 495 -20.56 14.78 -21.03
CA ALA A 495 -21.58 14.33 -20.11
C ALA A 495 -22.72 15.34 -19.85
N ASN A 496 -22.54 16.63 -20.12
CA ASN A 496 -23.56 17.65 -19.98
C ASN A 496 -24.38 17.91 -21.28
N VAL A 497 -23.98 17.36 -22.43
CA VAL A 497 -24.78 17.41 -23.64
C VAL A 497 -26.03 16.55 -23.46
N ALA A 498 -27.22 17.10 -23.73
CA ALA A 498 -28.46 16.33 -23.59
C ALA A 498 -28.45 15.10 -24.52
N ALA A 499 -28.76 13.93 -23.97
CA ALA A 499 -28.93 12.76 -24.81
C ALA A 499 -30.10 12.91 -25.78
N PRO A 500 -30.07 12.20 -26.93
CA PRO A 500 -31.21 12.14 -27.84
C PRO A 500 -32.49 11.66 -27.14
N ALA A 501 -33.65 12.09 -27.63
CA ALA A 501 -34.92 11.70 -27.06
C ALA A 501 -35.09 10.15 -27.09
N GLY A 502 -35.45 9.56 -25.97
CA GLY A 502 -35.61 8.10 -25.84
C GLY A 502 -34.30 7.29 -25.77
N ALA A 503 -33.14 7.97 -25.63
CA ALA A 503 -31.86 7.30 -25.44
C ALA A 503 -31.30 7.54 -24.04
N THR A 504 -30.74 6.53 -23.46
CA THR A 504 -29.88 6.61 -22.25
C THR A 504 -28.42 6.67 -22.71
N ARG A 505 -27.69 7.65 -22.18
CA ARG A 505 -26.28 7.83 -22.52
C ARG A 505 -25.37 7.32 -21.41
N PHE A 506 -24.28 6.68 -21.82
CA PHE A 506 -23.16 6.29 -20.97
C PHE A 506 -21.87 6.87 -21.56
N ILE A 507 -20.99 7.41 -20.71
CA ILE A 507 -19.69 7.95 -21.12
C ILE A 507 -18.62 7.03 -20.52
N GLY A 508 -17.67 6.60 -21.36
CA GLY A 508 -16.58 5.71 -21.07
C GLY A 508 -15.22 6.21 -21.58
N GLY A 509 -14.26 5.31 -21.57
CA GLY A 509 -12.85 5.55 -21.89
C GLY A 509 -12.05 5.96 -20.67
N GLU A 510 -10.72 5.87 -20.75
CA GLU A 510 -9.76 6.02 -19.64
C GLU A 510 -9.98 7.27 -18.77
N THR A 511 -10.32 8.40 -19.38
CA THR A 511 -10.57 9.65 -18.62
C THR A 511 -11.87 9.58 -17.81
N ALA A 512 -12.92 8.95 -18.35
CA ALA A 512 -14.17 8.76 -17.62
C ALA A 512 -13.99 7.81 -16.46
N GLU A 513 -13.27 6.72 -16.66
CA GLU A 513 -12.91 5.77 -15.61
C GLU A 513 -12.13 6.44 -14.47
N LEU A 514 -11.12 7.27 -14.79
CA LEU A 514 -10.41 8.06 -13.79
C LEU A 514 -11.36 9.00 -13.02
N THR A 515 -12.28 9.68 -13.74
CA THR A 515 -13.23 10.62 -13.12
C THR A 515 -14.17 9.89 -12.16
N ASP A 516 -14.69 8.74 -12.58
CA ASP A 516 -15.55 7.89 -11.76
C ASP A 516 -14.80 7.33 -10.53
N THR A 517 -13.57 6.88 -10.73
CA THR A 517 -12.68 6.41 -9.64
C THR A 517 -12.41 7.54 -8.64
N LEU A 518 -12.07 8.75 -9.09
CA LEU A 518 -11.86 9.89 -8.20
C LEU A 518 -13.14 10.25 -7.42
N SER A 519 -14.30 10.16 -8.05
CA SER A 519 -15.60 10.38 -7.39
C SER A 519 -15.88 9.30 -6.32
N SER A 520 -15.65 8.05 -6.67
CA SER A 520 -15.79 6.89 -5.76
C SER A 520 -14.86 7.04 -4.54
N LEU A 521 -13.57 7.20 -4.77
CA LEU A 521 -12.56 7.38 -3.72
C LEU A 521 -12.88 8.61 -2.85
N GLY A 522 -13.25 9.74 -3.48
CA GLY A 522 -13.61 10.97 -2.79
C GLY A 522 -14.84 10.84 -1.88
N SER A 523 -15.79 9.97 -2.22
CA SER A 523 -16.98 9.71 -1.42
C SER A 523 -16.67 8.86 -0.17
N VAL A 524 -15.71 7.94 -0.24
CA VAL A 524 -15.35 7.00 0.83
C VAL A 524 -14.26 7.55 1.74
N LEU A 525 -13.30 8.32 1.19
CA LEU A 525 -12.12 8.79 1.91
C LEU A 525 -12.43 9.54 3.23
N PRO A 526 -13.43 10.45 3.31
CA PRO A 526 -13.77 11.10 4.57
C PRO A 526 -14.24 10.13 5.66
N TRP A 527 -15.00 9.10 5.28
CA TRP A 527 -15.49 8.07 6.20
C TRP A 527 -14.36 7.17 6.69
N MET A 528 -13.47 6.74 5.78
CA MET A 528 -12.25 6.03 6.16
C MET A 528 -11.43 6.84 7.16
N GLY A 529 -11.15 8.11 6.84
CA GLY A 529 -10.40 8.99 7.73
C GLY A 529 -11.05 9.15 9.10
N LEU A 530 -12.36 9.36 9.13
CA LEU A 530 -13.13 9.48 10.38
C LEU A 530 -13.05 8.20 11.23
N ILE A 531 -13.25 7.03 10.62
CA ILE A 531 -13.22 5.75 11.33
C ILE A 531 -11.82 5.48 11.89
N VAL A 532 -10.78 5.68 11.09
CA VAL A 532 -9.39 5.48 11.52
C VAL A 532 -9.02 6.43 12.67
N VAL A 533 -9.36 7.71 12.54
CA VAL A 533 -9.08 8.71 13.58
C VAL A 533 -9.86 8.41 14.85
N LEU A 534 -11.15 8.11 14.75
CA LEU A 534 -12.00 7.82 15.91
C LEU A 534 -11.57 6.55 16.64
N ALA A 535 -11.32 5.48 15.89
CA ALA A 535 -10.87 4.21 16.47
C ALA A 535 -9.50 4.36 17.15
N THR A 536 -8.56 5.05 16.50
CA THR A 536 -7.26 5.37 17.10
C THR A 536 -7.40 6.21 18.36
N PHE A 537 -8.27 7.23 18.31
CA PHE A 537 -8.56 8.05 19.48
C PHE A 537 -9.07 7.21 20.65
N VAL A 538 -10.05 6.33 20.38
CA VAL A 538 -10.62 5.44 21.41
C VAL A 538 -9.57 4.49 21.98
N LEU A 539 -8.78 3.84 21.12
CA LEU A 539 -7.73 2.91 21.55
C LEU A 539 -6.67 3.60 22.42
N LEU A 540 -6.17 4.76 21.98
CA LEU A 540 -5.19 5.52 22.75
C LEU A 540 -5.80 6.08 24.05
N PHE A 541 -7.07 6.50 24.04
CA PHE A 541 -7.76 6.90 25.25
C PHE A 541 -7.87 5.74 26.25
N LEU A 542 -8.24 4.55 25.81
CA LEU A 542 -8.30 3.35 26.64
C LEU A 542 -6.91 2.93 27.15
N ALA A 543 -5.86 3.16 26.38
CA ALA A 543 -4.48 2.87 26.79
C ALA A 543 -3.95 3.86 27.83
N PHE A 544 -4.23 5.16 27.68
CA PHE A 544 -3.56 6.23 28.44
C PHE A 544 -4.48 7.00 29.40
N GLY A 545 -5.80 6.92 29.27
CA GLY A 545 -6.75 7.66 30.10
C GLY A 545 -6.69 9.19 29.93
N SER A 546 -6.25 9.66 28.75
CA SER A 546 -6.12 11.06 28.41
C SER A 546 -6.78 11.35 27.06
N ILE A 547 -7.37 12.54 26.90
CA ILE A 547 -7.87 13.04 25.61
C ILE A 547 -6.76 13.75 24.82
N ILE A 548 -5.87 14.42 25.51
CA ILE A 548 -4.84 15.27 24.88
C ILE A 548 -3.81 14.42 24.14
N LEU A 549 -3.40 13.29 24.69
CA LEU A 549 -2.41 12.42 24.05
C LEU A 549 -2.89 11.87 22.70
N PRO A 550 -4.10 11.30 22.56
CA PRO A 550 -4.62 10.87 21.26
C PRO A 550 -4.68 11.98 20.23
N VAL A 551 -5.21 13.17 20.60
CA VAL A 551 -5.31 14.32 19.68
C VAL A 551 -3.92 14.73 19.21
N LYS A 552 -2.95 14.87 20.13
CA LYS A 552 -1.56 15.18 19.81
C LYS A 552 -0.97 14.14 18.85
N ALA A 553 -1.14 12.85 19.15
CA ALA A 553 -0.63 11.75 18.33
C ALA A 553 -1.16 11.79 16.89
N ILE A 554 -2.47 11.97 16.73
CA ILE A 554 -3.12 12.06 15.43
C ILE A 554 -2.59 13.27 14.63
N VAL A 555 -2.51 14.45 15.25
CA VAL A 555 -1.99 15.67 14.58
C VAL A 555 -0.54 15.48 14.12
N MET A 556 0.30 14.91 14.98
CA MET A 556 1.70 14.66 14.64
C MET A 556 1.86 13.65 13.51
N ASN A 557 1.03 12.61 13.51
CA ASN A 557 1.03 11.62 12.47
C ASN A 557 0.61 12.23 11.11
N ILE A 558 -0.44 13.05 11.09
CA ILE A 558 -0.86 13.77 9.88
C ILE A 558 0.27 14.67 9.35
N LEU A 559 0.98 15.38 10.24
CA LEU A 559 2.13 16.21 9.85
C LEU A 559 3.28 15.37 9.27
N SER A 560 3.60 14.23 9.87
CA SER A 560 4.61 13.31 9.36
C SER A 560 4.24 12.78 7.98
N LEU A 561 3.00 12.33 7.81
CA LEU A 561 2.49 11.78 6.55
C LEU A 561 2.39 12.82 5.44
N SER A 562 2.17 14.10 5.77
CA SER A 562 2.15 15.17 4.77
C SER A 562 3.46 15.26 3.98
N VAL A 563 4.61 14.98 4.62
CA VAL A 563 5.92 14.95 3.96
C VAL A 563 6.00 13.83 2.92
N MET A 564 5.49 12.65 3.26
CA MET A 564 5.40 11.52 2.34
C MET A 564 4.65 11.92 1.05
N PHE A 565 3.49 12.55 1.20
CA PHE A 565 2.70 13.00 0.07
C PHE A 565 3.40 14.08 -0.76
N GLY A 566 4.08 15.02 -0.09
CA GLY A 566 4.90 16.00 -0.77
C GLY A 566 6.04 15.39 -1.59
N VAL A 567 6.69 14.36 -1.03
CA VAL A 567 7.75 13.61 -1.73
C VAL A 567 7.20 12.85 -2.94
N LEU A 568 6.00 12.27 -2.86
CA LEU A 568 5.38 11.63 -4.03
C LEU A 568 5.24 12.59 -5.21
N VAL A 569 4.74 13.79 -4.96
CA VAL A 569 4.58 14.81 -6.01
C VAL A 569 5.94 15.30 -6.48
N TRP A 570 6.83 15.71 -5.58
CA TRP A 570 8.11 16.27 -5.95
C TRP A 570 9.02 15.27 -6.71
N VAL A 571 9.09 14.02 -6.24
CA VAL A 571 9.93 13.00 -6.89
C VAL A 571 9.26 12.45 -8.14
N PHE A 572 8.05 11.90 -8.01
CA PHE A 572 7.47 11.06 -9.05
C PHE A 572 6.62 11.83 -10.06
N GLN A 573 5.81 12.81 -9.62
CA GLN A 573 5.03 13.60 -10.55
C GLN A 573 5.90 14.64 -11.28
N GLU A 574 6.75 15.38 -10.56
CA GLU A 574 7.63 16.38 -11.16
C GLU A 574 8.92 15.80 -11.76
N GLY A 575 9.18 14.50 -11.54
CA GLY A 575 10.30 13.76 -12.14
C GLY A 575 11.67 14.02 -11.51
N HIS A 576 11.71 14.68 -10.33
CA HIS A 576 12.98 14.89 -9.63
C HIS A 576 13.59 13.54 -9.20
N LEU A 577 14.91 13.40 -9.29
CA LEU A 577 15.65 12.16 -9.01
C LEU A 577 15.30 10.98 -9.94
N SER A 578 14.58 11.17 -11.06
CA SER A 578 14.22 10.12 -11.99
C SER A 578 15.42 9.35 -12.52
N SER A 579 16.54 10.03 -12.81
CA SER A 579 17.80 9.39 -13.26
C SER A 579 18.46 8.52 -12.18
N ILE A 580 18.35 8.89 -10.90
CA ILE A 580 18.93 8.14 -9.78
C ILE A 580 18.06 6.91 -9.45
N LEU A 581 16.75 7.11 -9.45
CA LEU A 581 15.76 6.08 -9.10
C LEU A 581 15.37 5.22 -10.31
N ALA A 582 15.86 5.55 -11.51
CA ALA A 582 15.59 4.84 -12.77
C ALA A 582 14.08 4.59 -12.98
N PHE A 583 13.32 5.69 -13.16
CA PHE A 583 11.90 5.67 -13.55
C PHE A 583 11.60 6.78 -14.56
N SER A 584 10.46 6.68 -15.24
CA SER A 584 9.90 7.73 -16.09
C SER A 584 8.71 8.39 -15.37
N SER A 585 8.67 9.72 -15.36
CA SER A 585 7.50 10.44 -14.84
C SER A 585 6.52 10.69 -15.99
N ASP A 586 5.26 10.38 -15.76
CA ASP A 586 4.14 10.73 -16.64
C ASP A 586 3.43 12.03 -16.20
N GLY A 587 3.92 12.67 -15.13
CA GLY A 587 3.37 13.90 -14.57
C GLY A 587 2.14 13.70 -13.68
N THR A 588 1.79 12.45 -13.35
CA THR A 588 0.59 12.11 -12.57
C THR A 588 0.88 11.14 -11.42
N ILE A 589 -0.06 11.02 -10.49
CA ILE A 589 -0.04 10.07 -9.37
C ILE A 589 -1.36 9.28 -9.39
N ASN A 590 -1.28 7.95 -9.31
CA ASN A 590 -2.46 7.13 -9.13
C ASN A 590 -3.11 7.41 -7.76
N PRO A 591 -4.41 7.76 -7.69
CA PRO A 591 -5.07 8.21 -6.46
C PRO A 591 -5.17 7.13 -5.37
N ALA A 592 -5.17 5.84 -5.71
CA ALA A 592 -5.19 4.76 -4.74
C ALA A 592 -3.87 4.65 -3.95
N THR A 593 -2.73 5.08 -4.54
CA THR A 593 -1.41 4.97 -3.91
C THR A 593 -1.27 5.79 -2.62
N PRO A 594 -1.59 7.11 -2.59
CA PRO A 594 -1.54 7.87 -1.35
C PRO A 594 -2.49 7.34 -0.27
N ILE A 595 -3.67 6.84 -0.65
CA ILE A 595 -4.65 6.26 0.29
C ILE A 595 -4.08 5.02 0.96
N LEU A 596 -3.51 4.11 0.16
CA LEU A 596 -2.85 2.90 0.66
C LEU A 596 -1.68 3.25 1.59
N MET A 597 -0.79 4.14 1.16
CA MET A 597 0.37 4.56 1.94
C MET A 597 -0.05 5.25 3.24
N PHE A 598 -1.14 6.04 3.22
CA PHE A 598 -1.72 6.63 4.42
C PHE A 598 -2.13 5.54 5.42
N ALA A 599 -2.90 4.55 4.99
CA ALA A 599 -3.39 3.49 5.87
C ALA A 599 -2.24 2.70 6.52
N ILE A 600 -1.22 2.33 5.72
CA ILE A 600 -0.06 1.57 6.21
C ILE A 600 0.74 2.41 7.20
N MET A 601 1.16 3.61 6.78
CA MET A 601 2.06 4.43 7.59
C MET A 601 1.38 5.03 8.81
N PHE A 602 0.08 5.34 8.74
CA PHE A 602 -0.70 5.76 9.90
C PHE A 602 -0.71 4.67 10.98
N GLY A 603 -0.97 3.42 10.58
CA GLY A 603 -0.93 2.28 11.49
C GLY A 603 0.46 2.08 12.11
N LEU A 604 1.51 1.98 11.28
CA LEU A 604 2.89 1.76 11.73
C LEU A 604 3.42 2.88 12.63
N SER A 605 3.08 4.13 12.33
CA SER A 605 3.52 5.26 13.16
C SER A 605 2.90 5.20 14.57
N MET A 606 1.64 4.78 14.69
CA MET A 606 0.97 4.69 15.98
C MET A 606 1.60 3.68 16.92
N ASP A 607 2.10 2.55 16.41
CA ASP A 607 2.73 1.48 17.19
C ASP A 607 3.87 2.00 18.05
N TYR A 608 4.77 2.70 17.45
CA TYR A 608 5.93 3.23 18.15
C TYR A 608 5.56 4.41 19.07
N GLU A 609 4.51 5.18 18.77
CA GLU A 609 4.06 6.25 19.68
C GLU A 609 3.46 5.66 20.95
N VAL A 610 2.64 4.62 20.84
CA VAL A 610 2.12 3.88 21.99
C VAL A 610 3.26 3.36 22.87
N PHE A 611 4.31 2.80 22.27
CA PHE A 611 5.45 2.29 23.01
C PHE A 611 6.22 3.39 23.74
N LEU A 612 6.48 4.52 23.13
CA LEU A 612 7.15 5.66 23.75
C LEU A 612 6.30 6.22 24.90
N LEU A 613 5.01 6.48 24.63
CA LEU A 613 4.10 7.07 25.61
C LEU A 613 3.84 6.17 26.81
N SER A 614 3.81 4.84 26.63
CA SER A 614 3.66 3.91 27.76
C SER A 614 4.83 4.01 28.74
N ARG A 615 6.06 4.11 28.24
CA ARG A 615 7.25 4.28 29.08
C ARG A 615 7.34 5.65 29.75
N ILE A 616 6.91 6.70 29.04
CA ILE A 616 6.82 8.04 29.65
C ILE A 616 5.78 8.03 30.77
N ARG A 617 4.60 7.39 30.56
CA ARG A 617 3.54 7.29 31.54
C ARG A 617 4.00 6.53 32.79
N GLU A 618 4.63 5.38 32.61
CA GLU A 618 5.20 4.58 33.71
C GLU A 618 6.08 5.44 34.63
N HIS A 619 7.00 6.20 34.05
CA HIS A 619 7.88 7.10 34.80
C HIS A 619 7.15 8.29 35.42
N TYR A 620 6.17 8.85 34.72
CA TYR A 620 5.38 9.97 35.24
C TYR A 620 4.55 9.56 36.46
N LEU A 621 3.95 8.37 36.44
CA LEU A 621 3.18 7.85 37.57
C LEU A 621 4.09 7.58 38.78
N ALA A 622 5.32 7.17 38.56
CA ALA A 622 6.28 6.90 39.63
C ALA A 622 6.87 8.20 40.24
N THR A 623 7.11 9.25 39.45
CA THR A 623 7.87 10.42 39.87
C THR A 623 7.06 11.73 39.97
N GLY A 624 5.90 11.80 39.34
CA GLY A 624 5.11 13.04 39.20
C GLY A 624 5.78 14.13 38.34
N ASN A 625 7.01 13.90 37.85
CA ASN A 625 7.80 14.86 37.10
C ASN A 625 7.73 14.62 35.60
N ASN A 626 7.00 15.46 34.86
CA ASN A 626 6.76 15.30 33.43
C ASN A 626 8.08 15.38 32.61
N GLU A 627 9.01 16.30 32.96
CA GLU A 627 10.27 16.47 32.21
C GLU A 627 11.22 15.30 32.40
N ALA A 628 11.36 14.83 33.62
CA ALA A 628 12.16 13.65 33.92
C ALA A 628 11.57 12.42 33.24
N ALA A 629 10.24 12.26 33.27
CA ALA A 629 9.54 11.16 32.62
C ALA A 629 9.78 11.14 31.11
N ILE A 630 9.69 12.29 30.42
CA ILE A 630 9.94 12.40 28.98
C ILE A 630 11.41 12.02 28.66
N ALA A 631 12.37 12.58 29.40
CA ALA A 631 13.80 12.35 29.12
C ALA A 631 14.19 10.88 29.38
N THR A 632 13.71 10.28 30.48
CA THR A 632 14.00 8.89 30.81
C THR A 632 13.23 7.91 29.92
N GLY A 633 11.97 8.23 29.59
CA GLY A 633 11.19 7.45 28.63
C GLY A 633 11.89 7.37 27.27
N LEU A 634 12.37 8.52 26.75
CA LEU A 634 13.13 8.55 25.51
C LEU A 634 14.47 7.81 25.61
N GLN A 635 15.20 7.91 26.75
CA GLN A 635 16.43 7.18 26.96
C GLN A 635 16.23 5.66 26.92
N LYS A 636 15.14 5.15 27.51
CA LYS A 636 14.84 3.73 27.54
C LYS A 636 14.33 3.17 26.21
N THR A 637 13.65 4.00 25.40
CA THR A 637 12.98 3.55 24.19
C THR A 637 13.71 3.94 22.91
N GLY A 638 14.47 5.05 22.91
CA GLY A 638 15.06 5.63 21.70
C GLY A 638 15.92 4.65 20.90
N GLY A 639 16.76 3.86 21.56
CA GLY A 639 17.59 2.86 20.89
C GLY A 639 16.78 1.73 20.24
N VAL A 640 15.73 1.28 20.91
CA VAL A 640 14.86 0.20 20.40
C VAL A 640 14.02 0.71 19.22
N ILE A 641 13.43 1.89 19.35
CA ILE A 641 12.64 2.54 18.27
C ILE A 641 13.51 2.79 17.04
N THR A 642 14.73 3.33 17.23
CA THR A 642 15.63 3.57 16.10
C THR A 642 16.06 2.27 15.43
N GLY A 643 16.33 1.22 16.21
CA GLY A 643 16.66 -0.11 15.69
C GLY A 643 15.50 -0.72 14.89
N ALA A 644 14.29 -0.65 15.42
CA ALA A 644 13.07 -1.11 14.76
C ALA A 644 12.81 -0.32 13.47
N ALA A 645 12.85 1.00 13.52
CA ALA A 645 12.69 1.85 12.34
C ALA A 645 13.76 1.59 11.26
N LEU A 646 15.00 1.31 11.66
CA LEU A 646 16.06 0.94 10.71
C LEU A 646 15.74 -0.39 10.02
N MET A 647 15.29 -1.40 10.77
CA MET A 647 14.92 -2.71 10.21
C MET A 647 13.72 -2.61 9.27
N LEU A 648 12.66 -1.92 9.70
CA LEU A 648 11.50 -1.66 8.86
C LEU A 648 11.88 -0.84 7.63
N GLY A 649 12.78 0.15 7.78
CA GLY A 649 13.34 0.94 6.69
C GLY A 649 14.11 0.10 5.65
N VAL A 650 14.78 -0.97 6.07
CA VAL A 650 15.42 -1.93 5.14
C VAL A 650 14.36 -2.72 4.37
N VAL A 651 13.32 -3.22 5.04
CA VAL A 651 12.23 -3.97 4.38
C VAL A 651 11.52 -3.11 3.36
N ILE A 652 11.03 -1.94 3.77
CA ILE A 652 10.31 -1.01 2.89
C ILE A 652 11.25 -0.45 1.81
N GLY A 653 12.49 -0.13 2.19
CA GLY A 653 13.51 0.42 1.29
C GLY A 653 13.88 -0.52 0.15
N ALA A 654 13.81 -1.83 0.36
CA ALA A 654 14.05 -2.80 -0.70
C ALA A 654 13.05 -2.67 -1.86
N PHE A 655 11.81 -2.24 -1.58
CA PHE A 655 10.81 -1.95 -2.61
C PHE A 655 11.08 -0.67 -3.42
N SER A 656 11.92 0.23 -2.92
CA SER A 656 12.40 1.38 -3.69
C SER A 656 13.25 0.97 -4.90
N LEU A 657 13.75 -0.26 -4.92
CA LEU A 657 14.52 -0.85 -6.03
C LEU A 657 13.63 -1.56 -7.05
N SER A 658 12.30 -1.56 -6.86
CA SER A 658 11.34 -2.14 -7.81
C SER A 658 11.45 -1.49 -9.18
N ASN A 659 11.22 -2.27 -10.23
CA ASN A 659 11.11 -1.77 -11.60
C ASN A 659 9.70 -1.31 -11.96
N VAL A 660 8.70 -1.64 -11.14
CA VAL A 660 7.33 -1.10 -11.26
C VAL A 660 7.27 0.21 -10.50
N THR A 661 6.97 1.31 -11.18
CA THR A 661 6.98 2.68 -10.61
C THR A 661 6.03 2.80 -9.42
N LEU A 662 4.86 2.17 -9.46
CA LEU A 662 3.88 2.15 -8.36
C LEU A 662 4.50 1.60 -7.05
N THR A 663 5.14 0.44 -7.13
CA THR A 663 5.81 -0.21 -5.99
C THR A 663 7.01 0.61 -5.50
N LYS A 664 7.77 1.19 -6.44
CA LYS A 664 8.89 2.10 -6.13
C LYS A 664 8.43 3.34 -5.37
N MET A 665 7.31 3.96 -5.78
CA MET A 665 6.69 5.09 -5.09
C MET A 665 6.33 4.75 -3.65
N MET A 666 5.74 3.59 -3.42
CA MET A 666 5.44 3.10 -2.08
C MET A 666 6.73 2.94 -1.24
N GLY A 667 7.76 2.30 -1.80
CA GLY A 667 9.04 2.11 -1.12
C GLY A 667 9.68 3.43 -0.69
N VAL A 668 9.89 4.35 -1.64
CA VAL A 668 10.53 5.65 -1.38
C VAL A 668 9.72 6.51 -0.42
N GLY A 669 8.42 6.67 -0.70
CA GLY A 669 7.55 7.53 0.12
C GLY A 669 7.41 7.04 1.55
N MET A 670 7.21 5.74 1.75
CA MET A 670 7.08 5.18 3.11
C MET A 670 8.41 5.20 3.89
N VAL A 671 9.56 5.01 3.22
CA VAL A 671 10.89 5.17 3.88
C VAL A 671 11.08 6.59 4.36
N VAL A 672 10.74 7.59 3.54
CA VAL A 672 10.83 9.00 3.95
C VAL A 672 9.90 9.28 5.14
N ALA A 673 8.65 8.82 5.08
CA ALA A 673 7.71 8.95 6.20
C ALA A 673 8.26 8.32 7.48
N LEU A 674 8.80 7.10 7.38
CA LEU A 674 9.37 6.37 8.52
C LEU A 674 10.57 7.10 9.13
N ILE A 675 11.48 7.63 8.30
CA ILE A 675 12.64 8.41 8.76
C ILE A 675 12.16 9.67 9.47
N VAL A 676 11.24 10.43 8.87
CA VAL A 676 10.69 11.66 9.45
C VAL A 676 10.01 11.35 10.79
N ASP A 677 9.18 10.32 10.83
CA ASP A 677 8.46 9.92 12.03
C ASP A 677 9.41 9.46 13.15
N ALA A 678 10.30 8.51 12.87
CA ALA A 678 11.20 7.94 13.87
C ALA A 678 12.25 8.93 14.39
N THR A 679 12.64 9.95 13.60
CA THR A 679 13.66 10.92 13.96
C THR A 679 13.08 12.29 14.35
N ILE A 680 12.49 13.01 13.38
CA ILE A 680 12.03 14.39 13.58
C ILE A 680 10.84 14.44 14.53
N VAL A 681 9.83 13.64 14.28
CA VAL A 681 8.60 13.69 15.10
C VAL A 681 8.86 13.15 16.49
N ARG A 682 9.41 11.96 16.64
CA ARG A 682 9.55 11.30 17.96
C ARG A 682 10.65 11.86 18.81
N LEU A 683 11.80 12.17 18.22
CA LEU A 683 12.95 12.61 19.00
C LEU A 683 12.93 14.10 19.30
N LEU A 684 12.22 14.90 18.49
CA LEU A 684 12.23 16.36 18.62
C LEU A 684 10.83 16.93 18.90
N LEU A 685 9.82 16.58 18.08
CA LEU A 685 8.49 17.18 18.18
C LEU A 685 7.70 16.65 19.38
N VAL A 686 7.75 15.35 19.68
CA VAL A 686 7.07 14.74 20.84
C VAL A 686 7.60 15.32 22.16
N PRO A 687 8.90 15.35 22.45
CA PRO A 687 9.41 15.97 23.69
C PRO A 687 9.07 17.45 23.80
N SER A 688 9.16 18.21 22.69
CA SER A 688 8.83 19.65 22.68
C SER A 688 7.40 19.90 23.07
N THR A 689 6.45 19.22 22.41
CA THR A 689 5.02 19.40 22.63
C THR A 689 4.57 18.86 23.97
N MET A 690 5.10 17.72 24.44
CA MET A 690 4.82 17.21 25.78
C MET A 690 5.34 18.13 26.88
N LYS A 691 6.45 18.83 26.66
CA LYS A 691 6.94 19.88 27.57
C LYS A 691 6.00 21.08 27.60
N LEU A 692 5.52 21.55 26.43
CA LEU A 692 4.58 22.66 26.32
C LEU A 692 3.24 22.38 26.99
N LEU A 693 2.72 21.18 26.81
CA LEU A 693 1.44 20.76 27.40
C LEU A 693 1.55 20.43 28.90
N GLY A 694 2.74 20.10 29.42
CA GLY A 694 2.99 19.84 30.83
C GLY A 694 2.02 18.81 31.42
N ARG A 695 1.32 19.17 32.49
CA ARG A 695 0.33 18.31 33.16
C ARG A 695 -0.92 18.06 32.32
N ALA A 696 -1.22 18.91 31.33
CA ALA A 696 -2.39 18.74 30.47
C ALA A 696 -2.27 17.47 29.60
N ASN A 697 -1.05 16.95 29.33
CA ASN A 697 -0.89 15.67 28.64
C ASN A 697 -1.72 14.54 29.24
N TRP A 698 -1.95 14.56 30.54
CA TRP A 698 -2.62 13.49 31.31
C TRP A 698 -4.06 13.81 31.65
N TRP A 699 -4.63 14.86 31.06
CA TRP A 699 -5.96 15.35 31.40
C TRP A 699 -7.06 14.57 30.66
N ALA A 700 -8.11 14.23 31.45
CA ALA A 700 -9.39 13.77 30.94
C ALA A 700 -10.53 14.29 31.82
N PRO A 701 -11.73 14.58 31.27
CA PRO A 701 -12.93 14.91 32.03
C PRO A 701 -13.31 13.78 32.99
N ALA A 702 -13.86 14.14 34.14
CA ALA A 702 -14.21 13.19 35.20
C ALA A 702 -15.10 12.00 34.76
N PRO A 703 -16.13 12.17 33.88
CA PRO A 703 -16.91 11.04 33.37
C PRO A 703 -16.06 10.04 32.54
N LEU A 704 -15.20 10.54 31.69
CA LEU A 704 -14.33 9.71 30.84
C LEU A 704 -13.24 9.04 31.67
N ARG A 705 -12.72 9.70 32.72
CA ARG A 705 -11.78 9.07 33.63
C ARG A 705 -12.39 7.89 34.37
N ARG A 706 -13.65 8.03 34.84
CA ARG A 706 -14.41 6.91 35.45
C ARG A 706 -14.64 5.77 34.46
N LEU A 707 -14.89 6.10 33.20
CA LEU A 707 -15.01 5.09 32.10
C LEU A 707 -13.68 4.37 31.89
N HIS A 708 -12.57 5.10 31.84
CA HIS A 708 -11.23 4.53 31.74
C HIS A 708 -10.90 3.64 32.94
N ASP A 709 -11.23 4.06 34.16
CA ASP A 709 -10.98 3.26 35.37
C ASP A 709 -11.80 1.95 35.39
N ARG A 710 -12.93 1.90 34.68
CA ARG A 710 -13.78 0.70 34.57
C ARG A 710 -13.41 -0.20 33.41
N LEU A 711 -13.10 0.39 32.27
CA LEU A 711 -12.87 -0.31 30.98
C LEU A 711 -11.41 -0.23 30.54
N GLY A 712 -10.67 0.73 31.07
CA GLY A 712 -9.28 0.94 30.75
C GLY A 712 -8.42 -0.19 31.30
N PHE A 713 -7.36 -0.45 30.60
CA PHE A 713 -6.39 -1.45 30.99
C PHE A 713 -5.43 -0.82 32.00
N SER A 714 -5.89 -0.68 33.28
CA SER A 714 -5.04 -0.16 34.35
C SER A 714 -3.83 -1.08 34.54
N GLU A 715 -2.64 -0.49 34.53
CA GLU A 715 -1.45 -1.17 35.07
C GLU A 715 -1.74 -1.44 36.54
N GLY A 716 -1.74 -2.72 36.94
CA GLY A 716 -1.91 -3.08 38.34
C GLY A 716 -0.90 -2.34 39.22
N SER A 717 -1.24 -2.06 40.45
CA SER A 717 -0.53 -1.28 41.45
C SER A 717 0.91 -1.71 41.80
N ASP A 718 1.49 -2.63 41.05
CA ASP A 718 2.85 -3.17 41.28
C ASP A 718 3.98 -2.22 40.87
N SER A 719 3.69 -1.10 40.19
CA SER A 719 4.73 -0.12 39.84
C SER A 719 5.27 0.65 41.05
N THR A 720 4.56 0.64 42.18
CA THR A 720 4.99 1.34 43.39
C THR A 720 6.07 0.59 44.18
N GLU A 721 6.11 -0.74 44.10
CA GLU A 721 7.16 -1.56 44.77
C GLU A 721 8.49 -1.59 43.97
N LEU A 722 8.49 -1.28 42.69
CA LEU A 722 9.68 -1.34 41.83
C LEU A 722 10.61 -0.12 41.96
N TYR A 723 10.19 0.94 42.64
CA TYR A 723 10.94 2.20 42.80
C TYR A 723 10.99 2.70 44.27
N ALA A 724 10.87 1.82 45.23
CA ALA A 724 11.29 2.17 46.60
C ALA A 724 12.79 2.48 46.57
N PRO A 725 13.24 3.67 47.03
CA PRO A 725 14.67 3.98 47.09
C PRO A 725 15.35 2.92 48.00
N GLU A 726 16.52 2.45 47.55
CA GLU A 726 17.34 1.49 48.33
C GLU A 726 17.74 1.99 49.74
N GLU A 727 17.46 3.26 50.06
CA GLU A 727 17.80 3.87 51.35
C GLU A 727 16.88 3.46 52.52
N GLU A 728 15.66 2.92 52.26
CA GLU A 728 14.79 2.48 53.37
C GLU A 728 15.05 1.02 53.85
N LEU A 729 15.83 0.23 53.14
CA LEU A 729 16.15 -1.14 53.52
C LEU A 729 17.33 -1.27 54.48
N VAL A 730 18.05 -0.18 54.78
CA VAL A 730 19.21 -0.17 55.68
C VAL A 730 18.83 0.13 57.14
N LEU A 731 17.57 0.56 57.40
CA LEU A 731 17.15 0.93 58.76
C LEU A 731 16.27 -0.12 59.46
N LEU A 732 16.08 -1.31 58.90
CA LEU A 732 15.31 -2.42 59.52
C LEU A 732 16.09 -3.74 59.56
N GLY A 733 17.44 -3.71 59.55
CA GLY A 733 18.30 -4.84 59.77
C GLY A 733 19.06 -4.75 61.05
#